data_c6830131b5f9d6579ef4812f97010b49
#
_entry.id   c6830131b5f9d6579ef4812f97010b49
#
_cell.length_a   1.000
_cell.length_b   1.000
_cell.length_c   1.000
_cell.angle_alpha   90.00
_cell.angle_beta   90.00
_cell.angle_gamma   90.00
#
_symmetry.space_group_name_H-M   'P 1'
#
loop_
_entity.id
_entity.type
_entity.pdbx_description
1 polymer ?
#
loop_
_entity_poly.entity_id
_entity_poly.type
_entity_poly.pdbx_seq_one_letter_code
_entity_poly.pdbx_strand_id
1 'polypeptide(L)'
;MVSLRSIATAFAGVALFFESSLASSVKRNAVSYISFLDEPVINTPSHRIRADSHFDLLFSLHNGQQKIRLKLEPNHDILHENFAITHLGADGTVRSVESVNREDEKVFKGSAFIQRIGREGWTNAGSARIIIHRDGKDPVFEGTLKIDGNHHHIHTGTNYQQVRHENDPVLSPKEQSDDVMVVWRDSDIMSFSPNELRKRDASAALCNSDTLGFNSKFHELQDFDTFGAANAKSLFGRQSIDTGGTGNDGSSVDLEATIGSVTGCPTSRRVALLGIATDCEYTSNFNSTEAMRKSIIRMVNDASEVYEKTFNITLGIQNLTISDGSCPGSPSESAPWNQKCSKEVNLSDRLNLFSKWRGQFQDTNAYWTLLSTCNTDSAVGLAWLGQLCRPGSAANSNSGGRNETVAGANVVVRTSAEWQVFAHETGHTFGAVHDCTSSTCPVSSDAQACCPFAKSSCDAQGNFIMNPSSRDGISEFSPCSIGNICSGFKRNVNTECLTENRNVKTISGQQCGNGIVEEGEDCDCGGADSCGDNPCCDAKTCKFKGKAQCDNSNEECCTEECKFASSGTVCRSSTGPCDPEEKCSGKSAACPKDAHSDDGSDCGDGLQCASGQCTSRDEQCRANYQNTTSSSVRACTNSCLLSCQTSDGGFCMQRNQNFLDGTPCGGGGKCENGNCEGASTWKEIQNWFKSNKNVALPVGCVLAALFALVLCCCCWSCIRRRMARRKAAKRPAMGAWTGYPSHRGPGPNQGGYNYPPPPPNNGWQQERSRSMRYA
;
A
#
# COMPACT_ATOMS: atom_id res chain seq x y z
N MET A 1 -46.62 -58.78 7.88
CA MET A 1 -47.20 -57.73 7.00
C MET A 1 -47.06 -56.41 7.74
N VAL A 2 -45.94 -55.76 7.52
CA VAL A 2 -45.69 -54.39 7.99
C VAL A 2 -45.76 -53.49 6.78
N SER A 3 -46.62 -52.51 6.91
CA SER A 3 -47.15 -51.64 5.89
C SER A 3 -46.06 -50.78 5.20
N LEU A 4 -46.04 -50.83 3.89
CA LEU A 4 -45.20 -50.03 2.96
C LEU A 4 -45.53 -48.51 2.94
N ARG A 5 -46.25 -48.00 3.95
CA ARG A 5 -46.62 -46.56 4.01
C ARG A 5 -45.72 -45.70 4.91
N SER A 6 -44.76 -46.27 5.62
CA SER A 6 -43.86 -45.50 6.52
C SER A 6 -42.51 -45.19 5.94
N ILE A 7 -42.21 -45.57 4.70
CA ILE A 7 -40.90 -45.29 4.04
C ILE A 7 -41.02 -44.10 3.04
N ALA A 8 -42.24 -43.73 2.63
CA ALA A 8 -42.45 -42.61 1.69
C ALA A 8 -42.45 -41.21 2.38
N THR A 9 -42.55 -41.14 3.71
CA THR A 9 -42.57 -39.86 4.45
C THR A 9 -41.20 -39.48 5.01
N ALA A 10 -40.21 -40.36 4.96
CA ALA A 10 -38.84 -40.05 5.40
C ALA A 10 -37.92 -39.53 4.27
N PHE A 11 -38.33 -39.63 3.00
CA PHE A 11 -37.58 -39.10 1.85
C PHE A 11 -38.08 -37.75 1.32
N ALA A 12 -39.19 -37.21 1.83
CA ALA A 12 -39.69 -35.88 1.49
C ALA A 12 -39.20 -34.77 2.44
N GLY A 13 -38.43 -35.12 3.47
CA GLY A 13 -37.94 -34.19 4.50
C GLY A 13 -36.47 -33.78 4.39
N VAL A 14 -35.73 -34.27 3.37
CA VAL A 14 -34.29 -33.98 3.23
C VAL A 14 -33.97 -33.14 1.97
N ALA A 15 -34.99 -32.73 1.21
CA ALA A 15 -34.79 -32.02 -0.05
C ALA A 15 -35.12 -30.52 0.01
N LEU A 16 -35.05 -29.86 1.16
CA LEU A 16 -35.31 -28.41 1.26
C LEU A 16 -34.43 -27.75 2.33
N PHE A 17 -33.11 -27.95 2.31
CA PHE A 17 -32.13 -27.03 2.89
C PHE A 17 -30.86 -27.07 2.05
N PHE A 18 -30.96 -26.81 0.76
CA PHE A 18 -29.93 -26.08 0.08
C PHE A 18 -30.32 -24.60 0.25
N GLU A 19 -30.04 -24.06 1.42
CA GLU A 19 -29.78 -22.66 1.51
C GLU A 19 -28.55 -22.41 0.64
N SER A 20 -28.82 -21.89 -0.57
CA SER A 20 -27.83 -21.11 -1.29
C SER A 20 -27.33 -20.07 -0.30
N SER A 21 -26.16 -20.26 0.26
CA SER A 21 -25.42 -19.21 0.92
C SER A 21 -25.09 -18.19 -0.16
N LEU A 22 -26.06 -17.34 -0.46
CA LEU A 22 -25.82 -16.09 -1.14
C LEU A 22 -24.80 -15.36 -0.29
N ALA A 23 -23.61 -15.16 -0.82
CA ALA A 23 -22.59 -14.34 -0.24
C ALA A 23 -23.23 -12.99 0.08
N SER A 24 -23.54 -12.80 1.34
CA SER A 24 -24.17 -11.59 1.84
C SER A 24 -23.07 -10.53 1.90
N SER A 25 -23.00 -9.68 0.89
CA SER A 25 -22.23 -8.44 0.99
C SER A 25 -22.63 -7.72 2.28
N VAL A 26 -21.68 -7.07 2.92
CA VAL A 26 -21.96 -6.34 4.16
C VAL A 26 -23.05 -5.33 3.90
N LYS A 27 -24.15 -5.53 4.58
CA LYS A 27 -25.39 -4.85 4.31
C LYS A 27 -25.31 -3.45 4.92
N ARG A 28 -25.25 -2.40 4.09
CA ARG A 28 -25.69 -1.07 4.52
C ARG A 28 -27.12 -1.16 5.07
N ASN A 29 -27.55 -0.16 5.80
CA ASN A 29 -28.99 -0.05 6.09
C ASN A 29 -29.77 0.12 4.79
N ALA A 30 -31.02 -0.36 4.80
CA ALA A 30 -31.87 -0.17 3.66
C ALA A 30 -32.10 1.33 3.40
N VAL A 31 -32.25 1.69 2.14
CA VAL A 31 -32.76 3.02 1.77
C VAL A 31 -34.28 3.01 1.88
N SER A 32 -34.81 4.06 2.46
CA SER A 32 -36.27 4.25 2.61
C SER A 32 -36.92 4.72 1.32
N TYR A 33 -36.16 5.33 0.43
CA TYR A 33 -36.67 5.96 -0.78
C TYR A 33 -35.65 5.92 -1.92
N ILE A 34 -36.16 5.75 -3.14
CA ILE A 34 -35.42 5.92 -4.38
C ILE A 34 -36.19 6.85 -5.30
N SER A 35 -35.49 7.59 -6.13
CA SER A 35 -36.08 8.38 -7.22
C SER A 35 -35.62 7.81 -8.55
N PHE A 36 -36.50 7.92 -9.54
CA PHE A 36 -36.07 7.74 -10.93
C PHE A 36 -35.53 9.05 -11.47
N LEU A 37 -34.58 8.95 -12.37
CA LEU A 37 -34.05 10.09 -13.08
C LEU A 37 -34.90 10.35 -14.31
N ASP A 38 -35.49 11.54 -14.38
CA ASP A 38 -36.44 11.92 -15.40
C ASP A 38 -35.83 12.91 -16.39
N GLU A 39 -36.14 12.75 -17.65
CA GLU A 39 -35.87 13.65 -18.75
C GLU A 39 -34.35 14.05 -18.86
N PRO A 40 -33.43 13.07 -18.91
CA PRO A 40 -32.01 13.40 -19.06
C PRO A 40 -31.74 13.99 -20.45
N VAL A 41 -31.03 15.14 -20.48
CA VAL A 41 -30.68 15.84 -21.72
C VAL A 41 -29.23 16.25 -21.70
N ILE A 42 -28.46 15.76 -22.66
CA ILE A 42 -27.13 16.29 -22.98
C ILE A 42 -27.34 17.56 -23.83
N ASN A 43 -26.94 18.69 -23.27
CA ASN A 43 -27.14 20.00 -23.91
C ASN A 43 -26.03 20.32 -24.93
N THR A 44 -26.00 19.55 -26.02
CA THR A 44 -25.20 19.78 -27.19
C THR A 44 -26.10 19.75 -28.44
N PRO A 45 -25.71 20.36 -29.55
CA PRO A 45 -26.59 20.42 -30.76
C PRO A 45 -27.04 19.05 -31.28
N SER A 46 -26.22 18.03 -31.14
CA SER A 46 -26.51 16.66 -31.58
C SER A 46 -26.90 15.72 -30.45
N HIS A 47 -26.90 16.17 -29.19
CA HIS A 47 -26.95 15.36 -27.99
C HIS A 47 -25.82 14.29 -27.89
N ARG A 48 -24.78 14.45 -28.73
CA ARG A 48 -23.60 13.59 -28.78
C ARG A 48 -22.41 14.27 -28.11
N ILE A 49 -21.58 13.46 -27.50
CA ILE A 49 -20.35 13.89 -26.83
C ILE A 49 -19.21 12.93 -27.15
N ARG A 50 -17.99 13.45 -27.04
CA ARG A 50 -16.75 12.68 -27.03
C ARG A 50 -16.20 12.63 -25.62
N ALA A 51 -15.17 11.85 -25.39
CA ALA A 51 -14.49 11.79 -24.10
C ALA A 51 -13.89 13.13 -23.67
N ASP A 52 -13.57 13.99 -24.64
CA ASP A 52 -12.99 15.34 -24.48
C ASP A 52 -14.03 16.47 -24.44
N SER A 53 -15.33 16.16 -24.40
CA SER A 53 -16.38 17.18 -24.49
C SER A 53 -16.62 17.90 -23.17
N HIS A 54 -16.80 19.21 -23.23
CA HIS A 54 -17.35 20.03 -22.15
C HIS A 54 -18.83 20.29 -22.45
N PHE A 55 -19.72 19.96 -21.52
CA PHE A 55 -21.14 20.06 -21.77
C PHE A 55 -21.97 20.20 -20.50
N ASP A 56 -23.22 20.62 -20.66
CA ASP A 56 -24.20 20.58 -19.60
C ASP A 56 -25.06 19.32 -19.75
N LEU A 57 -25.28 18.62 -18.62
CA LEU A 57 -26.22 17.52 -18.50
C LEU A 57 -27.36 17.96 -17.58
N LEU A 58 -28.59 17.94 -18.10
CA LEU A 58 -29.80 18.35 -17.36
C LEU A 58 -30.66 17.12 -17.12
N PHE A 59 -31.29 17.07 -15.97
CA PHE A 59 -32.31 16.08 -15.63
C PHE A 59 -33.15 16.53 -14.44
N SER A 60 -34.17 15.78 -14.10
CA SER A 60 -34.98 16.03 -12.90
C SER A 60 -35.07 14.78 -12.03
N LEU A 61 -35.34 15.01 -10.76
CA LEU A 61 -35.56 14.00 -9.73
C LEU A 61 -36.92 14.24 -9.04
N HIS A 62 -37.38 13.24 -8.31
CA HIS A 62 -38.59 13.30 -7.50
C HIS A 62 -39.82 13.70 -8.34
N ASN A 63 -40.02 13.02 -9.49
CA ASN A 63 -41.10 13.30 -10.45
C ASN A 63 -41.11 14.77 -10.92
N GLY A 64 -39.95 15.29 -11.31
CA GLY A 64 -39.78 16.64 -11.86
C GLY A 64 -39.71 17.77 -10.83
N GLN A 65 -39.76 17.47 -9.53
CA GLN A 65 -39.77 18.50 -8.48
C GLN A 65 -38.41 19.15 -8.27
N GLN A 66 -37.33 18.42 -8.54
CA GLN A 66 -35.95 18.92 -8.39
C GLN A 66 -35.24 18.88 -9.74
N LYS A 67 -34.95 20.03 -10.29
CA LYS A 67 -34.15 20.16 -11.52
C LYS A 67 -32.69 20.28 -11.18
N ILE A 68 -31.87 19.49 -11.88
CA ILE A 68 -30.43 19.40 -11.72
C ILE A 68 -29.76 19.72 -13.07
N ARG A 69 -28.70 20.49 -13.01
CA ARG A 69 -27.80 20.78 -14.12
C ARG A 69 -26.38 20.46 -13.70
N LEU A 70 -25.72 19.59 -14.40
CA LEU A 70 -24.31 19.32 -14.24
C LEU A 70 -23.53 20.07 -15.32
N LYS A 71 -22.54 20.82 -14.93
CA LYS A 71 -21.51 21.35 -15.82
C LYS A 71 -20.36 20.36 -15.79
N LEU A 72 -20.18 19.62 -16.86
CA LEU A 72 -19.25 18.52 -16.94
C LEU A 72 -18.08 18.85 -17.86
N GLU A 73 -16.91 18.50 -17.39
CA GLU A 73 -15.63 18.50 -18.09
C GLU A 73 -15.04 17.10 -18.05
N PRO A 74 -14.16 16.75 -18.97
CA PRO A 74 -13.51 15.44 -18.97
C PRO A 74 -12.69 15.20 -17.69
N ASN A 75 -12.63 13.94 -17.25
CA ASN A 75 -11.74 13.51 -16.18
C ASN A 75 -10.74 12.49 -16.72
N HIS A 76 -9.69 13.01 -17.31
CA HIS A 76 -8.71 12.20 -18.01
C HIS A 76 -7.66 11.57 -17.09
N ASP A 77 -7.52 12.07 -15.86
CA ASP A 77 -6.55 11.57 -14.89
C ASP A 77 -6.87 10.15 -14.40
N ILE A 78 -8.10 9.70 -14.63
CA ILE A 78 -8.57 8.38 -14.19
C ILE A 78 -7.96 7.23 -15.01
N LEU A 79 -7.60 7.46 -16.26
CA LEU A 79 -7.03 6.44 -17.14
C LEU A 79 -5.66 6.87 -17.67
N HIS A 80 -4.64 6.06 -17.43
CA HIS A 80 -3.32 6.28 -18.00
C HIS A 80 -3.31 6.06 -19.53
N GLU A 81 -2.45 6.75 -20.29
CA GLU A 81 -2.38 6.62 -21.76
C GLU A 81 -2.06 5.19 -22.23
N ASN A 82 -1.25 4.49 -21.46
CA ASN A 82 -0.90 3.10 -21.71
C ASN A 82 -1.79 2.14 -20.92
N PHE A 83 -3.04 2.54 -20.64
CA PHE A 83 -3.99 1.69 -19.95
C PHE A 83 -4.19 0.40 -20.72
N ALA A 84 -3.83 -0.70 -20.11
CA ALA A 84 -3.93 -2.00 -20.70
C ALA A 84 -4.71 -2.96 -19.79
N ILE A 85 -5.52 -3.78 -20.40
CA ILE A 85 -6.27 -4.85 -19.73
C ILE A 85 -5.57 -6.16 -20.03
N THR A 86 -5.12 -6.83 -18.98
CA THR A 86 -4.59 -8.18 -19.06
C THR A 86 -5.71 -9.16 -18.71
N HIS A 87 -6.08 -10.00 -19.64
CA HIS A 87 -7.07 -11.05 -19.44
C HIS A 87 -6.38 -12.35 -19.04
N LEU A 88 -6.75 -12.88 -17.87
CA LEU A 88 -6.27 -14.16 -17.36
C LEU A 88 -7.27 -15.27 -17.67
N GLY A 89 -6.77 -16.45 -17.99
CA GLY A 89 -7.56 -17.67 -18.00
C GLY A 89 -7.89 -18.16 -16.59
N ALA A 90 -8.79 -19.15 -16.48
CA ALA A 90 -9.08 -19.79 -15.20
C ALA A 90 -7.83 -20.46 -14.59
N ASP A 91 -6.85 -20.82 -15.40
CA ASP A 91 -5.54 -21.34 -14.99
C ASP A 91 -4.55 -20.24 -14.54
N GLY A 92 -4.97 -18.97 -14.56
CA GLY A 92 -4.15 -17.80 -14.19
C GLY A 92 -3.11 -17.41 -15.24
N THR A 93 -3.08 -18.05 -16.41
CA THR A 93 -2.19 -17.66 -17.51
C THR A 93 -2.76 -16.46 -18.27
N VAL A 94 -1.88 -15.61 -18.79
CA VAL A 94 -2.28 -14.48 -19.64
C VAL A 94 -2.82 -15.02 -20.97
N ARG A 95 -4.10 -14.74 -21.27
CA ARG A 95 -4.73 -15.10 -22.55
C ARG A 95 -4.55 -14.01 -23.59
N SER A 96 -4.73 -12.76 -23.20
CA SER A 96 -4.59 -11.60 -24.09
C SER A 96 -4.26 -10.35 -23.28
N VAL A 97 -3.68 -9.39 -23.96
CA VAL A 97 -3.52 -8.03 -23.46
C VAL A 97 -4.25 -7.11 -24.45
N GLU A 98 -5.21 -6.36 -23.96
CA GLU A 98 -6.02 -5.41 -24.70
C GLU A 98 -5.52 -4.00 -24.38
N SER A 99 -5.14 -3.24 -25.38
CA SER A 99 -4.89 -1.81 -25.24
C SER A 99 -6.23 -1.10 -25.35
N VAL A 100 -6.64 -0.39 -24.35
CA VAL A 100 -7.89 0.37 -24.35
C VAL A 100 -7.58 1.80 -24.77
N ASN A 101 -8.27 2.24 -25.81
CA ASN A 101 -8.24 3.65 -26.16
C ASN A 101 -9.10 4.43 -25.16
N ARG A 102 -8.50 5.31 -24.42
CA ARG A 102 -9.17 6.14 -23.43
C ARG A 102 -10.27 7.03 -24.04
N GLU A 103 -10.15 7.41 -25.29
CA GLU A 103 -11.20 8.18 -25.97
C GLU A 103 -12.54 7.42 -26.10
N ASP A 104 -12.51 6.10 -25.88
CA ASP A 104 -13.71 5.28 -25.83
C ASP A 104 -14.44 5.38 -24.49
N GLU A 105 -13.75 5.85 -23.43
CA GLU A 105 -14.30 5.96 -22.08
C GLU A 105 -14.72 7.41 -21.76
N LYS A 106 -16.02 7.62 -21.61
CA LYS A 106 -16.63 8.94 -21.41
C LYS A 106 -16.77 9.24 -19.91
N VAL A 107 -15.64 9.58 -19.27
CA VAL A 107 -15.55 9.87 -17.82
C VAL A 107 -15.45 11.37 -17.61
N PHE A 108 -16.31 11.90 -16.74
CA PHE A 108 -16.44 13.33 -16.52
C PHE A 108 -16.44 13.68 -15.04
N LYS A 109 -15.97 14.89 -14.74
CA LYS A 109 -16.09 15.56 -13.44
C LYS A 109 -16.74 16.94 -13.65
N GLY A 110 -17.21 17.55 -12.58
CA GLY A 110 -17.75 18.91 -12.70
C GLY A 110 -18.57 19.35 -11.51
N SER A 111 -19.31 20.44 -11.72
CA SER A 111 -20.13 21.07 -10.70
C SER A 111 -21.60 20.74 -10.88
N ALA A 112 -22.31 20.56 -9.75
CA ALA A 112 -23.75 20.33 -9.71
C ALA A 112 -24.48 21.63 -9.34
N PHE A 113 -25.47 21.96 -10.15
CA PHE A 113 -26.36 23.13 -9.96
C PHE A 113 -27.80 22.65 -9.77
N ILE A 114 -28.52 23.34 -8.90
CA ILE A 114 -29.94 23.10 -8.67
C ILE A 114 -30.74 24.37 -8.90
N GLN A 115 -32.00 24.20 -9.30
CA GLN A 115 -32.97 25.28 -9.34
C GLN A 115 -33.72 25.32 -8.00
N ARG A 116 -33.57 26.41 -7.25
CA ARG A 116 -34.24 26.57 -5.95
C ARG A 116 -35.59 27.23 -6.11
N ILE A 117 -36.57 26.76 -5.33
CA ILE A 117 -37.91 27.35 -5.31
C ILE A 117 -37.81 28.83 -4.86
N GLY A 118 -38.40 29.74 -5.63
CA GLY A 118 -38.43 31.16 -5.33
C GLY A 118 -37.16 31.96 -5.66
N ARG A 119 -36.18 31.30 -6.36
CA ARG A 119 -35.04 31.97 -6.93
C ARG A 119 -34.98 31.72 -8.45
N GLU A 120 -34.76 32.79 -9.21
CA GLU A 120 -34.49 32.64 -10.64
C GLU A 120 -33.05 32.16 -10.87
N GLY A 121 -32.89 31.26 -11.83
CA GLY A 121 -31.58 30.77 -12.25
C GLY A 121 -31.07 29.51 -11.49
N TRP A 122 -29.83 29.16 -11.77
CA TRP A 122 -29.15 27.98 -11.23
C TRP A 122 -28.22 28.38 -10.08
N THR A 123 -28.25 27.62 -9.01
CA THR A 123 -27.36 27.80 -7.85
C THR A 123 -26.38 26.63 -7.82
N ASN A 124 -25.08 26.93 -7.72
CA ASN A 124 -24.08 25.89 -7.48
C ASN A 124 -24.36 25.24 -6.12
N ALA A 125 -24.48 23.94 -6.10
CA ALA A 125 -24.84 23.14 -4.94
C ALA A 125 -23.78 22.09 -4.59
N GLY A 126 -22.77 21.89 -5.45
CA GLY A 126 -21.70 20.91 -5.20
C GLY A 126 -21.03 20.39 -6.44
N SER A 127 -20.61 19.14 -6.40
CA SER A 127 -19.78 18.48 -7.41
C SER A 127 -20.47 17.25 -8.03
N ALA A 128 -19.92 16.80 -9.17
CA ALA A 128 -20.37 15.62 -9.88
C ALA A 128 -19.21 14.78 -10.42
N ARG A 129 -19.37 13.46 -10.40
CA ARG A 129 -18.48 12.46 -11.01
C ARG A 129 -19.34 11.51 -11.81
N ILE A 130 -19.23 11.55 -13.12
CA ILE A 130 -20.16 10.86 -14.03
C ILE A 130 -19.40 10.07 -15.07
N ILE A 131 -19.87 8.86 -15.36
CA ILE A 131 -19.51 8.08 -16.54
C ILE A 131 -20.71 7.96 -17.46
N ILE A 132 -20.54 8.30 -18.73
CA ILE A 132 -21.61 8.22 -19.73
C ILE A 132 -21.49 6.88 -20.45
N HIS A 133 -22.50 6.03 -20.28
CA HIS A 133 -22.58 4.73 -20.95
C HIS A 133 -23.12 4.86 -22.38
N ARG A 134 -24.09 5.75 -22.56
CA ARG A 134 -24.71 6.03 -23.84
C ARG A 134 -25.04 7.52 -23.94
N ASP A 135 -24.66 8.15 -25.03
CA ASP A 135 -25.06 9.52 -25.36
C ASP A 135 -26.20 9.56 -26.39
N GLY A 136 -26.65 10.72 -26.75
CA GLY A 136 -27.74 10.94 -27.70
C GLY A 136 -29.00 11.45 -27.01
N LYS A 137 -30.17 11.21 -27.62
CA LYS A 137 -31.47 11.72 -27.14
C LYS A 137 -31.89 11.10 -25.81
N ASP A 138 -31.52 9.84 -25.60
CA ASP A 138 -31.83 9.08 -24.38
C ASP A 138 -30.52 8.67 -23.71
N PRO A 139 -29.83 9.60 -23.06
CA PRO A 139 -28.52 9.33 -22.45
C PRO A 139 -28.66 8.46 -21.19
N VAL A 140 -27.70 7.54 -21.02
CA VAL A 140 -27.56 6.70 -19.85
C VAL A 140 -26.21 6.97 -19.19
N PHE A 141 -26.22 7.18 -17.89
CA PHE A 141 -25.02 7.49 -17.13
C PHE A 141 -25.15 7.00 -15.68
N GLU A 142 -24.01 6.82 -15.04
CA GLU A 142 -23.88 6.50 -13.63
C GLU A 142 -22.85 7.40 -12.96
N GLY A 143 -22.88 7.45 -11.64
CA GLY A 143 -21.90 8.20 -10.87
C GLY A 143 -22.46 8.75 -9.57
N THR A 144 -21.80 9.76 -9.06
CA THR A 144 -22.16 10.42 -7.81
C THR A 144 -22.32 11.92 -7.98
N LEU A 145 -23.25 12.49 -7.22
CA LEU A 145 -23.42 13.95 -7.11
C LEU A 145 -23.36 14.33 -5.63
N LYS A 146 -22.66 15.41 -5.32
CA LYS A 146 -22.73 16.03 -3.99
C LYS A 146 -23.58 17.28 -4.11
N ILE A 147 -24.75 17.32 -3.48
CA ILE A 147 -25.68 18.45 -3.49
C ILE A 147 -25.93 18.88 -2.05
N ASP A 148 -25.56 20.13 -1.70
CA ASP A 148 -25.72 20.68 -0.35
C ASP A 148 -25.15 19.74 0.74
N GLY A 149 -24.02 19.07 0.45
CA GLY A 149 -23.36 18.14 1.37
C GLY A 149 -23.92 16.72 1.37
N ASN A 150 -25.02 16.46 0.65
CA ASN A 150 -25.67 15.16 0.58
C ASN A 150 -25.30 14.43 -0.73
N HIS A 151 -24.78 13.21 -0.62
CA HIS A 151 -24.44 12.43 -1.80
C HIS A 151 -25.70 11.81 -2.41
N HIS A 152 -25.71 11.83 -3.72
CA HIS A 152 -26.71 11.19 -4.56
C HIS A 152 -25.98 10.15 -5.42
N HIS A 153 -26.41 8.91 -5.35
CA HIS A 153 -25.83 7.80 -6.09
C HIS A 153 -26.72 7.45 -7.25
N ILE A 154 -26.19 7.51 -8.47
CA ILE A 154 -26.89 7.19 -9.70
C ILE A 154 -26.44 5.83 -10.19
N HIS A 155 -27.38 4.91 -10.34
CA HIS A 155 -27.16 3.57 -10.87
C HIS A 155 -28.16 3.25 -11.98
N THR A 156 -27.76 2.43 -12.95
CA THR A 156 -28.73 1.80 -13.85
C THR A 156 -29.63 0.85 -13.04
N GLY A 157 -30.83 0.59 -13.53
CA GLY A 157 -31.77 -0.34 -12.87
C GLY A 157 -31.18 -1.73 -12.71
N THR A 158 -30.41 -2.20 -13.71
CA THR A 158 -29.68 -3.46 -13.63
C THR A 158 -28.64 -3.44 -12.49
N ASN A 159 -27.80 -2.41 -12.42
CA ASN A 159 -26.76 -2.31 -11.41
C ASN A 159 -27.36 -2.12 -10.00
N TYR A 160 -28.39 -1.28 -9.86
CA TYR A 160 -29.11 -1.14 -8.59
C TYR A 160 -29.63 -2.49 -8.10
N GLN A 161 -30.23 -3.29 -8.96
CA GLN A 161 -30.78 -4.61 -8.59
C GLN A 161 -29.70 -5.58 -8.10
N GLN A 162 -28.47 -5.49 -8.63
CA GLN A 162 -27.36 -6.34 -8.21
C GLN A 162 -26.78 -5.95 -6.84
N VAL A 163 -26.79 -4.65 -6.51
CA VAL A 163 -26.13 -4.12 -5.29
C VAL A 163 -27.10 -3.71 -4.18
N ARG A 164 -28.43 -3.75 -4.43
CA ARG A 164 -29.44 -3.33 -3.46
C ARG A 164 -29.44 -4.20 -2.21
N HIS A 165 -29.82 -3.60 -1.09
CA HIS A 165 -30.14 -4.32 0.14
C HIS A 165 -31.49 -5.06 -0.01
N GLU A 166 -31.69 -6.16 0.71
CA GLU A 166 -32.93 -6.94 0.64
C GLU A 166 -34.18 -6.13 0.96
N ASN A 167 -34.08 -5.15 1.86
CA ASN A 167 -35.18 -4.27 2.29
C ASN A 167 -35.22 -2.93 1.52
N ASP A 168 -34.39 -2.72 0.52
CA ASP A 168 -34.50 -1.56 -0.37
C ASP A 168 -35.74 -1.65 -1.23
N PRO A 169 -36.26 -0.51 -1.73
CA PRO A 169 -37.32 -0.50 -2.70
C PRO A 169 -37.07 -1.46 -3.87
N VAL A 170 -38.07 -2.26 -4.21
CA VAL A 170 -37.96 -3.28 -5.27
C VAL A 170 -38.36 -2.65 -6.59
N LEU A 171 -37.52 -2.79 -7.61
CA LEU A 171 -37.83 -2.36 -8.96
C LEU A 171 -38.79 -3.37 -9.64
N SER A 172 -39.73 -2.86 -10.41
CA SER A 172 -40.54 -3.70 -11.30
C SER A 172 -39.64 -4.32 -12.40
N PRO A 173 -40.03 -5.42 -13.04
CA PRO A 173 -39.24 -6.05 -14.11
C PRO A 173 -38.86 -5.12 -15.27
N LYS A 174 -39.67 -4.09 -15.53
CA LYS A 174 -39.39 -3.09 -16.57
C LYS A 174 -38.35 -2.07 -16.14
N GLU A 175 -38.25 -1.81 -14.84
CA GLU A 175 -37.28 -0.87 -14.27
C GLU A 175 -35.93 -1.52 -14.03
N GLN A 176 -35.85 -2.85 -14.05
CA GLN A 176 -34.59 -3.62 -13.97
C GLN A 176 -33.89 -3.67 -15.34
N SER A 177 -33.57 -2.51 -15.90
CA SER A 177 -32.95 -2.39 -17.21
C SER A 177 -31.82 -1.33 -17.17
N ASP A 178 -30.91 -1.42 -18.11
CA ASP A 178 -29.85 -0.43 -18.27
C ASP A 178 -30.34 0.93 -18.78
N ASP A 179 -31.61 0.99 -19.29
CA ASP A 179 -32.19 2.26 -19.76
C ASP A 179 -32.78 3.09 -18.63
N VAL A 180 -33.03 2.51 -17.48
CA VAL A 180 -33.62 3.18 -16.32
C VAL A 180 -32.50 3.55 -15.35
N MET A 181 -32.49 4.79 -14.90
CA MET A 181 -31.56 5.27 -13.89
C MET A 181 -32.26 5.52 -12.58
N VAL A 182 -31.73 4.94 -11.52
CA VAL A 182 -32.22 5.03 -10.13
C VAL A 182 -31.27 5.89 -9.33
N VAL A 183 -31.83 6.80 -8.54
CA VAL A 183 -31.07 7.70 -7.67
C VAL A 183 -31.53 7.51 -6.23
N TRP A 184 -30.60 7.35 -5.33
CA TRP A 184 -30.84 7.40 -3.89
C TRP A 184 -29.81 8.30 -3.23
N ARG A 185 -30.15 8.83 -2.05
CA ARG A 185 -29.33 9.78 -1.31
C ARG A 185 -28.87 9.16 0.01
N ASP A 186 -27.75 9.62 0.53
CA ASP A 186 -27.30 9.24 1.85
C ASP A 186 -28.36 9.52 2.92
N SER A 187 -29.09 10.61 2.78
CA SER A 187 -30.20 10.96 3.68
C SER A 187 -31.43 10.01 3.58
N ASP A 188 -31.51 9.17 2.54
CA ASP A 188 -32.56 8.19 2.38
C ASP A 188 -32.25 6.88 3.11
N ILE A 189 -31.06 6.71 3.64
CA ILE A 189 -30.64 5.54 4.39
C ILE A 189 -31.31 5.53 5.75
N MET A 190 -31.97 4.41 6.09
CA MET A 190 -32.68 4.27 7.37
C MET A 190 -31.71 4.25 8.54
N SER A 191 -32.02 5.05 9.56
CA SER A 191 -31.27 5.01 10.82
C SER A 191 -31.48 3.68 11.53
N PHE A 192 -30.43 3.18 12.22
CA PHE A 192 -30.56 1.99 13.04
C PHE A 192 -31.51 2.21 14.22
N SER A 193 -32.35 1.22 14.51
CA SER A 193 -33.05 1.22 15.78
C SER A 193 -32.09 0.99 16.96
N PRO A 194 -32.34 1.59 18.14
CA PRO A 194 -31.47 1.37 19.32
C PRO A 194 -31.30 -0.10 19.73
N ASN A 195 -32.26 -0.97 19.38
CA ASN A 195 -32.22 -2.41 19.66
C ASN A 195 -31.34 -3.19 18.65
N GLU A 196 -31.19 -2.68 17.45
CA GLU A 196 -30.30 -3.25 16.43
C GLU A 196 -28.86 -2.84 16.64
N LEU A 197 -28.61 -1.63 17.17
CA LEU A 197 -27.28 -1.18 17.58
C LEU A 197 -26.67 -2.13 18.62
N ARG A 198 -27.45 -2.62 19.58
CA ARG A 198 -26.98 -3.59 20.60
C ARG A 198 -26.72 -5.01 20.04
N LYS A 199 -27.36 -5.39 18.95
CA LYS A 199 -27.15 -6.70 18.29
C LYS A 199 -26.01 -6.67 17.29
N ARG A 200 -25.60 -5.48 16.82
CA ARG A 200 -24.61 -5.28 15.76
C ARG A 200 -23.19 -5.03 16.22
N ASP A 201 -22.93 -4.83 17.51
CA ASP A 201 -21.54 -4.84 18.05
C ASP A 201 -20.79 -6.13 17.71
N ALA A 202 -21.51 -7.19 17.29
CA ALA A 202 -20.93 -8.47 16.90
C ALA A 202 -20.93 -8.75 15.37
N SER A 203 -21.58 -7.93 14.54
CA SER A 203 -21.75 -8.23 13.10
C SER A 203 -21.72 -7.01 12.17
N ALA A 204 -21.26 -5.85 12.65
CA ALA A 204 -20.98 -4.73 11.78
C ALA A 204 -19.83 -5.10 10.82
N ALA A 205 -19.96 -4.65 9.57
CA ALA A 205 -18.87 -4.75 8.63
C ALA A 205 -17.68 -3.96 9.15
N LEU A 206 -16.66 -4.65 9.52
CA LEU A 206 -15.45 -4.10 10.08
C LEU A 206 -14.34 -4.23 9.06
N CYS A 207 -13.56 -3.18 8.91
CA CYS A 207 -12.23 -3.31 8.33
C CYS A 207 -11.34 -3.97 9.40
N ASN A 208 -10.80 -5.14 9.08
CA ASN A 208 -9.92 -5.87 10.00
C ASN A 208 -8.43 -5.53 9.79
N SER A 209 -8.11 -4.42 9.14
CA SER A 209 -6.71 -4.01 8.89
C SER A 209 -5.90 -3.89 10.17
N ASP A 210 -6.51 -3.51 11.30
CA ASP A 210 -5.85 -3.46 12.61
C ASP A 210 -5.46 -4.85 13.16
N THR A 211 -6.08 -5.92 12.66
CA THR A 211 -5.81 -7.29 13.11
C THR A 211 -4.67 -7.96 12.36
N LEU A 212 -4.21 -7.34 11.27
CA LEU A 212 -3.04 -7.81 10.55
C LEU A 212 -1.79 -7.65 11.41
N GLY A 213 -0.97 -8.67 11.47
CA GLY A 213 0.23 -8.67 12.30
C GLY A 213 1.24 -7.58 11.93
N PHE A 214 1.35 -7.26 10.66
CA PHE A 214 2.18 -6.16 10.17
C PHE A 214 1.64 -4.79 10.64
N ASN A 215 0.33 -4.58 10.59
CA ASN A 215 -0.32 -3.34 10.98
C ASN A 215 -0.43 -3.20 12.51
N SER A 216 -0.34 -4.30 13.22
CA SER A 216 -0.53 -4.38 14.67
C SER A 216 0.78 -4.78 15.35
N LYS A 217 1.21 -4.02 16.33
CA LYS A 217 2.34 -4.37 17.20
C LYS A 217 1.97 -5.38 18.29
N PHE A 218 0.80 -5.98 18.19
CA PHE A 218 0.22 -6.81 19.23
C PHE A 218 0.84 -8.20 19.37
N HIS A 219 1.55 -8.68 18.35
CA HIS A 219 2.03 -10.05 18.29
C HIS A 219 3.05 -10.41 19.37
N GLU A 220 3.94 -9.47 19.67
CA GLU A 220 5.00 -9.72 20.66
C GLU A 220 4.48 -9.80 22.08
N LEU A 221 3.24 -9.37 22.30
CA LEU A 221 2.62 -9.31 23.62
C LEU A 221 1.78 -10.55 23.94
N GLN A 222 1.35 -11.31 22.94
CA GLN A 222 0.67 -12.60 23.16
C GLN A 222 1.63 -13.65 23.70
N ASP A 223 2.91 -13.60 23.36
CA ASP A 223 3.92 -14.49 23.94
C ASP A 223 4.24 -14.17 25.40
N PHE A 224 3.94 -12.96 25.87
CA PHE A 224 4.10 -12.56 27.26
C PHE A 224 3.01 -13.12 28.20
N ASP A 225 1.82 -13.42 27.68
CA ASP A 225 0.72 -14.02 28.43
C ASP A 225 1.04 -15.48 28.87
N THR A 226 1.97 -16.16 28.19
CA THR A 226 2.46 -17.48 28.58
C THR A 226 3.35 -17.46 29.83
N PHE A 227 3.85 -16.29 30.24
CA PHE A 227 4.69 -16.12 31.42
C PHE A 227 3.97 -15.55 32.67
N GLY A 228 2.65 -15.53 32.67
CA GLY A 228 1.88 -15.33 33.90
C GLY A 228 1.69 -13.88 34.37
N ALA A 229 1.83 -12.88 33.48
CA ALA A 229 1.54 -11.48 33.81
C ALA A 229 0.10 -11.11 33.48
N ALA A 230 -0.83 -11.42 34.39
CA ALA A 230 -2.26 -11.10 34.23
C ALA A 230 -2.61 -9.62 34.07
N ASN A 231 -1.63 -8.72 34.11
CA ASN A 231 -1.80 -7.28 33.99
C ASN A 231 -1.21 -6.68 32.69
N ALA A 232 -0.63 -7.50 31.80
CA ALA A 232 -0.01 -7.00 30.59
C ALA A 232 -1.02 -6.45 29.58
N LYS A 233 -2.25 -6.92 29.61
CA LYS A 233 -3.33 -6.46 28.70
C LYS A 233 -3.70 -4.98 28.86
N SER A 234 -3.53 -4.41 30.04
CA SER A 234 -3.82 -2.98 30.26
C SER A 234 -2.64 -2.06 29.96
N LEU A 235 -1.41 -2.59 30.01
CA LEU A 235 -0.18 -1.82 29.77
C LEU A 235 0.14 -1.65 28.30
N PHE A 236 -0.41 -2.52 27.46
CA PHE A 236 -0.04 -2.58 26.04
C PHE A 236 -1.25 -2.46 25.12
N GLY A 237 -2.32 -1.83 25.58
CA GLY A 237 -3.46 -1.54 24.72
C GLY A 237 -2.99 -0.89 23.41
N ARG A 238 -3.05 -1.64 22.32
CA ARG A 238 -2.86 -1.21 20.91
C ARG A 238 -1.91 -0.04 20.71
N GLN A 239 -0.78 -0.04 21.39
CA GLN A 239 0.21 1.02 21.27
C GLN A 239 0.68 1.14 19.84
N SER A 240 0.60 2.33 19.32
CA SER A 240 1.39 2.77 18.17
C SER A 240 1.16 2.05 16.83
N ILE A 241 -0.09 1.74 16.49
CA ILE A 241 -0.49 1.45 15.12
C ILE A 241 -0.34 2.72 14.24
N ASP A 242 -0.19 3.84 14.87
CA ASP A 242 -0.18 5.16 14.30
C ASP A 242 1.09 5.55 13.54
N THR A 243 2.04 4.68 13.47
CA THR A 243 3.32 4.98 12.85
C THR A 243 3.28 5.05 11.35
N GLY A 244 2.09 5.12 10.78
CA GLY A 244 1.96 4.96 9.37
C GLY A 244 2.37 3.57 8.88
N GLY A 245 2.53 2.62 9.80
CA GLY A 245 2.67 1.19 9.55
C GLY A 245 3.52 0.77 8.38
N THR A 246 4.57 1.49 8.11
CA THR A 246 5.35 1.29 6.91
C THR A 246 6.32 0.13 7.00
N GLY A 247 6.46 -0.45 8.15
CA GLY A 247 7.52 -1.42 8.39
C GLY A 247 8.94 -0.85 8.37
N ASN A 248 9.12 0.37 7.90
CA ASN A 248 10.39 1.08 7.83
C ASN A 248 10.57 2.12 8.90
N ASP A 249 9.52 2.40 9.62
CA ASP A 249 9.49 3.52 10.52
C ASP A 249 9.65 3.09 11.97
N GLY A 250 10.70 3.53 12.57
CA GLY A 250 10.92 3.38 13.99
C GLY A 250 10.33 4.50 14.83
N SER A 251 9.73 5.53 14.23
CA SER A 251 9.17 6.66 14.96
C SER A 251 7.66 6.60 15.03
N SER A 252 7.09 6.80 16.19
CA SER A 252 5.65 7.02 16.34
C SER A 252 5.27 8.43 15.93
N VAL A 253 4.10 8.56 15.31
CA VAL A 253 3.48 9.87 15.04
C VAL A 253 2.60 10.21 16.24
N ASP A 254 2.75 11.39 16.78
CA ASP A 254 1.79 11.94 17.72
C ASP A 254 0.57 12.41 16.93
N LEU A 255 -0.46 11.55 16.90
CA LEU A 255 -1.68 11.81 16.13
C LEU A 255 -2.40 13.10 16.59
N GLU A 256 -2.41 13.37 17.89
CA GLU A 256 -3.02 14.58 18.41
C GLU A 256 -2.28 15.87 17.99
N ALA A 257 -0.96 15.80 17.89
CA ALA A 257 -0.15 16.94 17.46
C ALA A 257 -0.33 17.27 15.98
N THR A 258 -0.71 16.27 15.16
CA THR A 258 -0.86 16.42 13.71
C THR A 258 -2.29 16.70 13.26
N ILE A 259 -3.29 16.69 14.14
CA ILE A 259 -4.71 16.92 13.78
C ILE A 259 -4.85 18.17 12.93
N GLY A 260 -5.38 17.99 11.71
CA GLY A 260 -5.64 19.06 10.74
C GLY A 260 -4.40 19.61 10.04
N SER A 261 -3.21 19.06 10.31
CA SER A 261 -1.99 19.48 9.62
C SER A 261 -1.94 18.88 8.22
N VAL A 262 -1.71 19.72 7.22
CA VAL A 262 -1.44 19.28 5.83
C VAL A 262 0.05 19.25 5.51
N THR A 263 0.91 19.45 6.51
CA THR A 263 2.37 19.49 6.32
C THR A 263 2.88 18.10 5.92
N GLY A 264 3.52 18.03 4.76
CA GLY A 264 3.99 16.78 4.15
C GLY A 264 3.13 16.29 2.98
N CYS A 265 1.90 16.78 2.86
CA CYS A 265 1.10 16.53 1.67
C CYS A 265 1.54 17.42 0.50
N PRO A 266 1.35 16.96 -0.75
CA PRO A 266 1.71 17.75 -1.93
C PRO A 266 1.00 19.10 -1.97
N THR A 267 1.75 20.15 -2.30
CA THR A 267 1.22 21.50 -2.53
C THR A 267 0.73 21.67 -3.96
N SER A 268 1.34 20.93 -4.90
CA SER A 268 0.89 20.82 -6.29
C SER A 268 0.19 19.49 -6.54
N ARG A 269 -0.59 19.39 -7.61
CA ARG A 269 -1.30 18.18 -7.97
C ARG A 269 -0.31 17.06 -8.31
N ARG A 270 -0.53 15.88 -7.71
CA ARG A 270 0.21 14.65 -7.98
C ARG A 270 -0.74 13.55 -8.45
N VAL A 271 -0.22 12.56 -9.14
CA VAL A 271 -1.00 11.42 -9.62
C VAL A 271 -0.43 10.13 -9.04
N ALA A 272 -1.28 9.34 -8.39
CA ALA A 272 -1.00 7.97 -7.98
C ALA A 272 -1.56 7.00 -9.04
N LEU A 273 -0.68 6.34 -9.78
CA LEU A 273 -1.06 5.37 -10.79
C LEU A 273 -1.29 4.00 -10.14
N LEU A 274 -2.40 3.36 -10.45
CA LEU A 274 -2.89 2.16 -9.79
C LEU A 274 -2.88 0.95 -10.71
N GLY A 275 -2.58 -0.21 -10.14
CA GLY A 275 -2.93 -1.49 -10.71
C GLY A 275 -4.19 -2.03 -10.04
N ILE A 276 -5.12 -2.56 -10.81
CA ILE A 276 -6.35 -3.20 -10.30
C ILE A 276 -6.42 -4.62 -10.85
N ALA A 277 -6.80 -5.58 -10.00
CA ALA A 277 -7.05 -6.95 -10.39
C ALA A 277 -8.45 -7.37 -9.93
N THR A 278 -9.12 -8.23 -10.70
CA THR A 278 -10.42 -8.81 -10.34
C THR A 278 -10.30 -10.31 -10.18
N ASP A 279 -10.84 -10.88 -9.10
CA ASP A 279 -10.94 -12.33 -9.00
C ASP A 279 -12.12 -12.87 -9.82
N CYS A 280 -12.22 -14.18 -9.96
CA CYS A 280 -13.25 -14.86 -10.74
C CYS A 280 -14.66 -14.57 -10.21
N GLU A 281 -14.82 -14.45 -8.89
CA GLU A 281 -16.10 -14.16 -8.27
C GLU A 281 -16.56 -12.73 -8.56
N TYR A 282 -15.63 -11.77 -8.55
CA TYR A 282 -15.92 -10.39 -8.95
C TYR A 282 -16.30 -10.32 -10.43
N THR A 283 -15.50 -10.96 -11.29
CA THR A 283 -15.75 -10.96 -12.74
C THR A 283 -17.09 -11.60 -13.08
N SER A 284 -17.44 -12.73 -12.44
CA SER A 284 -18.71 -13.41 -12.68
C SER A 284 -19.95 -12.60 -12.28
N ASN A 285 -19.77 -11.57 -11.49
CA ASN A 285 -20.86 -10.71 -11.03
C ASN A 285 -21.31 -9.69 -12.09
N PHE A 286 -20.64 -9.63 -13.24
CA PHE A 286 -20.97 -8.72 -14.33
C PHE A 286 -21.40 -9.47 -15.59
N ASN A 287 -22.33 -8.87 -16.33
CA ASN A 287 -22.82 -9.43 -17.58
C ASN A 287 -21.82 -9.31 -18.75
N SER A 288 -20.85 -8.39 -18.63
CA SER A 288 -19.79 -8.19 -19.63
C SER A 288 -18.54 -7.57 -19.02
N THR A 289 -17.42 -7.80 -19.66
CA THR A 289 -16.13 -7.16 -19.29
C THR A 289 -16.22 -5.64 -19.41
N GLU A 290 -16.95 -5.12 -20.41
CA GLU A 290 -17.14 -3.68 -20.57
C GLU A 290 -17.91 -3.06 -19.40
N ALA A 291 -19.02 -3.69 -18.97
CA ALA A 291 -19.80 -3.24 -17.81
C ALA A 291 -18.95 -3.25 -16.52
N MET A 292 -18.14 -4.28 -16.33
CA MET A 292 -17.21 -4.36 -15.21
C MET A 292 -16.15 -3.26 -15.27
N ARG A 293 -15.52 -3.06 -16.43
CA ARG A 293 -14.51 -1.99 -16.64
C ARG A 293 -15.08 -0.62 -16.30
N LYS A 294 -16.27 -0.30 -16.81
CA LYS A 294 -16.95 0.97 -16.52
C LYS A 294 -17.25 1.13 -15.03
N SER A 295 -17.67 0.05 -14.35
CA SER A 295 -17.91 0.07 -12.89
C SER A 295 -16.62 0.36 -12.12
N ILE A 296 -15.49 -0.24 -12.52
CA ILE A 296 -14.18 0.00 -11.91
C ILE A 296 -13.72 1.45 -12.14
N ILE A 297 -13.84 1.96 -13.38
CA ILE A 297 -13.49 3.34 -13.69
C ILE A 297 -14.32 4.32 -12.88
N ARG A 298 -15.63 4.07 -12.74
CA ARG A 298 -16.53 4.87 -11.90
C ARG A 298 -16.06 4.86 -10.43
N MET A 299 -15.78 3.71 -9.87
CA MET A 299 -15.32 3.55 -8.49
C MET A 299 -14.07 4.40 -8.23
N VAL A 300 -13.08 4.34 -9.11
CA VAL A 300 -11.86 5.13 -8.98
C VAL A 300 -12.12 6.62 -9.18
N ASN A 301 -12.98 6.99 -10.13
CA ASN A 301 -13.38 8.38 -10.37
C ASN A 301 -14.05 9.00 -9.13
N ASP A 302 -14.96 8.26 -8.49
CA ASP A 302 -15.65 8.73 -7.28
C ASP A 302 -14.68 8.88 -6.10
N ALA A 303 -13.80 7.89 -5.89
CA ALA A 303 -12.79 7.93 -4.82
C ALA A 303 -11.73 9.01 -5.05
N SER A 304 -11.30 9.24 -6.29
CA SER A 304 -10.28 10.22 -6.64
C SER A 304 -10.68 11.63 -6.19
N GLU A 305 -11.96 11.98 -6.27
CA GLU A 305 -12.45 13.30 -5.82
C GLU A 305 -12.05 13.63 -4.39
N VAL A 306 -12.14 12.64 -3.50
CA VAL A 306 -11.81 12.83 -2.09
C VAL A 306 -10.32 13.07 -1.89
N TYR A 307 -9.49 12.31 -2.60
CA TYR A 307 -8.03 12.45 -2.56
C TYR A 307 -7.54 13.74 -3.20
N GLU A 308 -8.15 14.15 -4.32
CA GLU A 308 -7.86 15.41 -4.99
C GLU A 308 -8.14 16.61 -4.10
N LYS A 309 -9.29 16.63 -3.43
CA LYS A 309 -9.71 17.74 -2.56
C LYS A 309 -8.91 17.79 -1.25
N THR A 310 -8.52 16.62 -0.74
CA THR A 310 -7.92 16.55 0.60
C THR A 310 -6.39 16.60 0.56
N PHE A 311 -5.78 15.90 -0.41
CA PHE A 311 -4.33 15.68 -0.44
C PHE A 311 -3.63 16.19 -1.69
N ASN A 312 -4.35 16.81 -2.62
CA ASN A 312 -3.83 17.15 -3.95
C ASN A 312 -3.32 15.93 -4.76
N ILE A 313 -3.92 14.76 -4.57
CA ILE A 313 -3.53 13.53 -5.24
C ILE A 313 -4.70 12.99 -6.06
N THR A 314 -4.51 12.85 -7.36
CA THR A 314 -5.43 12.15 -8.25
C THR A 314 -5.12 10.65 -8.25
N LEU A 315 -6.13 9.81 -8.19
CA LEU A 315 -6.01 8.36 -8.36
C LEU A 315 -6.28 8.00 -9.82
N GLY A 316 -5.35 7.34 -10.48
CA GLY A 316 -5.47 6.98 -11.90
C GLY A 316 -5.17 5.50 -12.16
N ILE A 317 -5.89 4.85 -13.08
CA ILE A 317 -5.72 3.44 -13.42
C ILE A 317 -4.67 3.32 -14.53
N GLN A 318 -3.59 2.60 -14.27
CA GLN A 318 -2.56 2.28 -15.26
C GLN A 318 -2.72 0.86 -15.80
N ASN A 319 -3.02 -0.09 -14.93
CA ASN A 319 -3.14 -1.50 -15.28
C ASN A 319 -4.45 -2.10 -14.73
N LEU A 320 -5.09 -2.94 -15.52
CA LEU A 320 -6.24 -3.72 -15.11
C LEU A 320 -6.01 -5.20 -15.47
N THR A 321 -6.07 -6.08 -14.49
CA THR A 321 -5.95 -7.53 -14.68
C THR A 321 -7.31 -8.18 -14.38
N ILE A 322 -7.89 -8.79 -15.40
CA ILE A 322 -9.23 -9.40 -15.32
C ILE A 322 -9.08 -10.93 -15.35
N SER A 323 -9.54 -11.59 -14.29
CA SER A 323 -9.65 -13.05 -14.26
C SER A 323 -10.85 -13.54 -15.05
N ASP A 324 -10.78 -14.77 -15.56
CA ASP A 324 -11.94 -15.46 -16.13
C ASP A 324 -13.05 -15.56 -15.07
N GLY A 325 -14.32 -15.37 -15.47
CA GLY A 325 -15.45 -15.48 -14.54
C GLY A 325 -15.71 -16.90 -14.04
N SER A 326 -15.04 -17.91 -14.63
CA SER A 326 -15.03 -19.29 -14.12
C SER A 326 -13.89 -19.46 -13.13
N CYS A 327 -14.21 -19.67 -11.86
CA CYS A 327 -13.19 -19.90 -10.85
C CYS A 327 -12.41 -21.19 -11.10
N PRO A 328 -11.09 -21.19 -10.89
CA PRO A 328 -10.27 -22.39 -11.06
C PRO A 328 -10.67 -23.48 -10.06
N GLY A 329 -10.61 -24.75 -10.49
CA GLY A 329 -10.88 -25.90 -9.62
C GLY A 329 -9.79 -26.16 -8.57
N SER A 330 -8.59 -25.62 -8.80
CA SER A 330 -7.45 -25.60 -7.87
C SER A 330 -6.70 -24.28 -8.02
N PRO A 331 -6.03 -23.79 -6.95
CA PRO A 331 -5.27 -22.55 -7.01
C PRO A 331 -4.20 -22.61 -8.09
N SER A 332 -4.07 -21.52 -8.86
CA SER A 332 -3.01 -21.35 -9.86
C SER A 332 -1.75 -20.77 -9.20
N GLU A 333 -0.57 -21.22 -9.61
CA GLU A 333 0.70 -20.64 -9.15
C GLU A 333 0.91 -19.21 -9.68
N SER A 334 0.39 -18.90 -10.89
CA SER A 334 0.52 -17.59 -11.52
C SER A 334 -0.47 -16.55 -10.99
N ALA A 335 -1.61 -16.99 -10.45
CA ALA A 335 -2.62 -16.12 -9.84
C ALA A 335 -3.22 -16.79 -8.58
N PRO A 336 -2.43 -17.01 -7.52
CA PRO A 336 -2.83 -17.80 -6.36
C PRO A 336 -4.00 -17.18 -5.58
N TRP A 337 -4.23 -15.89 -5.72
CA TRP A 337 -5.34 -15.13 -5.12
C TRP A 337 -6.67 -15.34 -5.86
N ASN A 338 -6.64 -15.79 -7.12
CA ASN A 338 -7.84 -16.04 -7.93
C ASN A 338 -8.45 -17.40 -7.60
N GLN A 339 -9.30 -17.42 -6.60
CA GLN A 339 -9.92 -18.63 -6.07
C GLN A 339 -11.39 -18.38 -5.75
N LYS A 340 -12.20 -19.45 -5.79
CA LYS A 340 -13.59 -19.42 -5.34
C LYS A 340 -13.68 -18.96 -3.88
N CYS A 341 -14.78 -18.30 -3.54
CA CYS A 341 -15.07 -17.94 -2.16
C CYS A 341 -15.21 -19.20 -1.29
N SER A 342 -14.45 -19.27 -0.24
CA SER A 342 -14.53 -20.35 0.76
C SER A 342 -14.13 -19.84 2.13
N LYS A 343 -14.47 -20.57 3.18
CA LYS A 343 -14.08 -20.23 4.56
C LYS A 343 -12.60 -20.53 4.83
N GLU A 344 -12.00 -21.40 4.01
CA GLU A 344 -10.59 -21.78 4.10
C GLU A 344 -9.66 -20.70 3.54
N VAL A 345 -10.17 -19.83 2.67
CA VAL A 345 -9.43 -18.70 2.10
C VAL A 345 -10.18 -17.42 2.42
N ASN A 346 -9.92 -16.91 3.59
CA ASN A 346 -10.52 -15.67 4.06
C ASN A 346 -9.87 -14.43 3.39
N LEU A 347 -10.34 -13.24 3.73
CA LEU A 347 -9.88 -12.01 3.10
C LEU A 347 -8.41 -11.72 3.40
N SER A 348 -7.92 -12.07 4.60
CA SER A 348 -6.50 -11.96 4.97
C SER A 348 -5.62 -12.90 4.15
N ASP A 349 -6.08 -14.13 3.91
CA ASP A 349 -5.36 -15.08 3.07
C ASP A 349 -5.30 -14.56 1.63
N ARG A 350 -6.39 -13.98 1.11
CA ARG A 350 -6.42 -13.35 -0.23
C ARG A 350 -5.43 -12.19 -0.33
N LEU A 351 -5.39 -11.32 0.66
CA LEU A 351 -4.42 -10.22 0.71
C LEU A 351 -2.98 -10.74 0.68
N ASN A 352 -2.67 -11.76 1.46
CA ASN A 352 -1.34 -12.40 1.47
C ASN A 352 -0.96 -13.01 0.11
N LEU A 353 -1.88 -13.77 -0.50
CA LEU A 353 -1.67 -14.38 -1.81
C LEU A 353 -1.51 -13.32 -2.90
N PHE A 354 -2.30 -12.25 -2.82
CA PHE A 354 -2.22 -11.13 -3.75
C PHE A 354 -0.92 -10.33 -3.58
N SER A 355 -0.48 -10.11 -2.35
CA SER A 355 0.79 -9.47 -2.03
C SER A 355 1.98 -10.26 -2.56
N LYS A 356 1.95 -11.59 -2.42
CA LYS A 356 2.96 -12.47 -2.98
C LYS A 356 3.02 -12.39 -4.51
N TRP A 357 1.86 -12.33 -5.17
CA TRP A 357 1.77 -12.12 -6.61
C TRP A 357 2.30 -10.73 -7.00
N ARG A 358 1.87 -9.67 -6.30
CA ARG A 358 2.34 -8.29 -6.51
C ARG A 358 3.88 -8.20 -6.42
N GLY A 359 4.47 -8.92 -5.48
CA GLY A 359 5.91 -8.94 -5.27
C GLY A 359 6.73 -9.46 -6.44
N GLN A 360 6.11 -10.09 -7.44
CA GLN A 360 6.79 -10.61 -8.63
C GLN A 360 7.02 -9.55 -9.71
N PHE A 361 6.37 -8.37 -9.57
CA PHE A 361 6.42 -7.31 -10.57
C PHE A 361 7.20 -6.09 -10.07
N GLN A 362 8.00 -5.56 -10.98
CA GLN A 362 8.66 -4.26 -10.83
C GLN A 362 7.97 -3.30 -11.80
N ASP A 363 6.91 -2.67 -11.36
CA ASP A 363 6.14 -1.70 -12.14
C ASP A 363 6.15 -0.32 -11.46
N THR A 364 5.57 0.66 -12.13
CA THR A 364 5.46 2.03 -11.66
C THR A 364 4.15 2.32 -10.91
N ASN A 365 3.33 1.29 -10.66
CA ASN A 365 2.09 1.47 -9.93
C ASN A 365 2.39 1.83 -8.45
N ALA A 366 1.67 2.81 -7.98
CA ALA A 366 1.76 3.25 -6.59
C ALA A 366 1.36 2.12 -5.61
N TYR A 367 0.35 1.35 -6.00
CA TYR A 367 -0.08 0.12 -5.32
C TYR A 367 -1.03 -0.66 -6.22
N TRP A 368 -1.43 -1.85 -5.76
CA TRP A 368 -2.40 -2.70 -6.45
C TRP A 368 -3.62 -2.99 -5.56
N THR A 369 -4.81 -2.99 -6.16
CA THR A 369 -6.06 -3.36 -5.50
C THR A 369 -6.61 -4.64 -6.10
N LEU A 370 -6.94 -5.62 -5.27
CA LEU A 370 -7.73 -6.78 -5.64
C LEU A 370 -9.20 -6.51 -5.37
N LEU A 371 -10.03 -6.59 -6.40
CA LEU A 371 -11.48 -6.54 -6.29
C LEU A 371 -12.05 -7.95 -6.19
N SER A 372 -12.90 -8.17 -5.20
CA SER A 372 -13.52 -9.46 -4.90
C SER A 372 -14.98 -9.30 -4.51
N THR A 373 -15.76 -10.38 -4.54
CA THR A 373 -17.07 -10.45 -3.91
C THR A 373 -17.08 -11.33 -2.68
N CYS A 374 -15.92 -11.87 -2.31
CA CYS A 374 -15.79 -12.82 -1.21
C CYS A 374 -15.83 -12.12 0.15
N ASN A 375 -17.00 -12.10 0.74
CA ASN A 375 -17.20 -11.67 2.12
C ASN A 375 -17.25 -12.90 3.03
N THR A 376 -16.06 -13.36 3.44
CA THR A 376 -15.92 -14.59 4.25
C THR A 376 -15.96 -14.31 5.75
N ASP A 377 -15.65 -13.05 6.11
CA ASP A 377 -15.60 -12.63 7.51
C ASP A 377 -16.37 -11.35 7.76
N SER A 378 -16.58 -10.61 8.52
CA SER A 378 -17.29 -9.31 8.57
C SER A 378 -16.55 -8.18 7.83
N ALA A 379 -15.34 -8.43 7.34
CA ALA A 379 -14.51 -7.43 6.68
C ALA A 379 -14.94 -7.20 5.23
N VAL A 380 -14.99 -5.93 4.82
CA VAL A 380 -15.27 -5.50 3.43
C VAL A 380 -14.02 -5.04 2.70
N GLY A 381 -12.90 -4.90 3.40
CA GLY A 381 -11.62 -4.56 2.83
C GLY A 381 -10.48 -4.86 3.80
N LEU A 382 -9.28 -4.95 3.27
CA LEU A 382 -8.03 -5.08 4.02
C LEU A 382 -6.90 -4.42 3.25
N ALA A 383 -6.03 -3.70 3.95
CA ALA A 383 -4.85 -3.08 3.38
C ALA A 383 -3.62 -3.22 4.29
N TRP A 384 -2.45 -3.26 3.69
CA TRP A 384 -1.21 -3.06 4.41
C TRP A 384 -0.97 -1.57 4.65
N LEU A 385 -0.74 -1.20 5.88
CA LEU A 385 -0.62 0.18 6.31
C LEU A 385 0.67 0.83 5.77
N GLY A 386 0.54 1.99 5.11
CA GLY A 386 1.67 2.80 4.65
C GLY A 386 2.54 2.18 3.55
N GLN A 387 2.00 1.28 2.74
CA GLN A 387 2.75 0.58 1.69
C GLN A 387 2.63 1.24 0.30
N LEU A 388 2.37 2.55 0.27
CA LEU A 388 2.40 3.34 -0.96
C LEU A 388 3.80 3.30 -1.60
N CYS A 389 3.87 3.27 -2.93
CA CYS A 389 5.12 3.29 -3.70
C CYS A 389 6.14 2.20 -3.34
N ARG A 390 5.68 1.07 -2.81
CA ARG A 390 6.55 -0.07 -2.47
C ARG A 390 6.52 -1.12 -3.56
N PRO A 391 7.54 -1.19 -4.43
CA PRO A 391 7.70 -2.29 -5.37
C PRO A 391 8.10 -3.57 -4.61
N GLY A 392 7.70 -4.71 -5.14
CA GLY A 392 8.05 -5.98 -4.53
C GLY A 392 7.18 -6.37 -3.33
N SER A 393 7.62 -7.37 -2.58
CA SER A 393 6.98 -7.84 -1.35
C SER A 393 8.01 -8.28 -0.32
N ALA A 394 7.65 -8.18 0.95
CA ALA A 394 8.47 -8.65 2.07
C ALA A 394 7.70 -9.67 2.91
N ALA A 395 8.39 -10.72 3.36
CA ALA A 395 7.81 -11.66 4.30
C ALA A 395 7.86 -11.06 5.71
N ASN A 396 6.73 -11.05 6.39
CA ASN A 396 6.62 -10.74 7.80
C ASN A 396 6.40 -12.04 8.57
N SER A 397 7.45 -12.58 9.18
CA SER A 397 7.36 -13.79 10.01
C SER A 397 6.90 -13.41 11.39
N ASN A 398 5.63 -13.65 11.65
CA ASN A 398 5.02 -13.44 12.93
C ASN A 398 5.37 -14.55 13.93
N SER A 399 5.69 -14.18 15.16
CA SER A 399 5.81 -15.08 16.31
C SER A 399 4.51 -15.85 16.63
N GLY A 400 3.36 -15.37 16.14
CA GLY A 400 2.05 -16.02 16.28
C GLY A 400 1.72 -17.10 15.24
N GLY A 401 2.69 -17.52 14.40
CA GLY A 401 2.54 -18.66 13.48
C GLY A 401 1.82 -18.37 12.16
N ARG A 402 1.45 -17.13 11.86
CA ARG A 402 0.96 -16.71 10.54
C ARG A 402 2.05 -15.94 9.79
N ASN A 403 2.55 -16.53 8.72
CA ASN A 403 3.45 -15.82 7.81
C ASN A 403 2.64 -14.85 6.96
N GLU A 404 2.90 -13.56 7.09
CA GLU A 404 2.31 -12.52 6.26
C GLU A 404 3.28 -12.16 5.13
N THR A 405 2.73 -11.82 3.99
CA THR A 405 3.47 -11.24 2.86
C THR A 405 2.95 -9.85 2.62
N VAL A 406 3.78 -8.86 2.87
CA VAL A 406 3.45 -7.43 2.80
C VAL A 406 3.89 -6.86 1.46
N ALA A 407 3.04 -6.07 0.82
CA ALA A 407 3.35 -5.40 -0.44
C ALA A 407 2.52 -4.10 -0.55
N GLY A 408 2.79 -3.27 -1.54
CA GLY A 408 1.89 -2.20 -1.95
C GLY A 408 0.60 -2.77 -2.54
N ALA A 409 -0.28 -3.30 -1.67
CA ALA A 409 -1.49 -4.02 -2.06
C ALA A 409 -2.59 -3.90 -1.02
N ASN A 410 -3.84 -3.90 -1.51
CA ASN A 410 -5.05 -4.00 -0.71
C ASN A 410 -6.11 -4.87 -1.40
N VAL A 411 -7.15 -5.23 -0.67
CA VAL A 411 -8.30 -5.99 -1.16
C VAL A 411 -9.58 -5.24 -0.82
N VAL A 412 -10.48 -5.12 -1.79
CA VAL A 412 -11.79 -4.46 -1.66
C VAL A 412 -12.88 -5.43 -2.04
N VAL A 413 -13.87 -5.59 -1.19
CA VAL A 413 -15.05 -6.40 -1.44
C VAL A 413 -16.16 -5.52 -2.00
N ARG A 414 -16.81 -5.99 -3.05
CA ARG A 414 -17.90 -5.28 -3.71
C ARG A 414 -19.08 -5.03 -2.76
N THR A 415 -19.48 -3.77 -2.66
CA THR A 415 -20.60 -3.30 -1.86
C THR A 415 -21.40 -2.27 -2.66
N SER A 416 -22.55 -1.81 -2.13
CA SER A 416 -23.33 -0.71 -2.72
C SER A 416 -22.55 0.63 -2.74
N ALA A 417 -21.60 0.79 -1.83
CA ALA A 417 -20.74 1.95 -1.72
C ALA A 417 -19.25 1.54 -1.89
N GLU A 418 -18.98 0.71 -2.91
CA GLU A 418 -17.65 0.13 -3.19
C GLU A 418 -16.55 1.19 -3.24
N TRP A 419 -16.83 2.37 -3.81
CA TRP A 419 -15.88 3.46 -3.87
C TRP A 419 -15.44 3.97 -2.49
N GLN A 420 -16.33 3.94 -1.49
CA GLN A 420 -15.96 4.32 -0.12
C GLN A 420 -15.02 3.31 0.52
N VAL A 421 -15.29 2.01 0.31
CA VAL A 421 -14.38 0.95 0.77
C VAL A 421 -13.03 1.08 0.07
N PHE A 422 -13.04 1.29 -1.24
CA PHE A 422 -11.81 1.52 -2.00
C PHE A 422 -11.04 2.75 -1.48
N ALA A 423 -11.72 3.87 -1.21
CA ALA A 423 -11.11 5.06 -0.63
C ALA A 423 -10.55 4.78 0.78
N HIS A 424 -11.24 4.01 1.60
CA HIS A 424 -10.80 3.60 2.93
C HIS A 424 -9.52 2.76 2.87
N GLU A 425 -9.49 1.69 2.08
CA GLU A 425 -8.32 0.81 1.95
C GLU A 425 -7.12 1.53 1.32
N THR A 426 -7.39 2.47 0.41
CA THR A 426 -6.38 3.39 -0.11
C THR A 426 -5.83 4.28 1.01
N GLY A 427 -6.68 4.76 1.92
CA GLY A 427 -6.27 5.53 3.10
C GLY A 427 -5.27 4.77 3.97
N HIS A 428 -5.51 3.49 4.23
CA HIS A 428 -4.55 2.63 4.91
C HIS A 428 -3.24 2.49 4.12
N THR A 429 -3.34 2.26 2.82
CA THR A 429 -2.15 2.19 1.95
C THR A 429 -1.33 3.50 2.00
N PHE A 430 -1.98 4.64 2.18
CA PHE A 430 -1.38 5.97 2.36
C PHE A 430 -0.90 6.23 3.80
N GLY A 431 -1.16 5.34 4.74
CA GLY A 431 -0.66 5.38 6.11
C GLY A 431 -1.68 5.83 7.17
N ALA A 432 -2.95 6.00 6.81
CA ALA A 432 -3.99 6.33 7.77
C ALA A 432 -4.36 5.14 8.66
N VAL A 433 -4.45 5.36 9.96
CA VAL A 433 -5.10 4.44 10.90
C VAL A 433 -6.59 4.74 10.99
N HIS A 434 -7.36 3.83 11.59
CA HIS A 434 -8.78 4.07 11.81
C HIS A 434 -9.07 5.29 12.67
N ASP A 435 -10.18 5.97 12.42
CA ASP A 435 -10.72 6.96 13.31
C ASP A 435 -11.23 6.32 14.61
N CYS A 436 -11.11 7.02 15.74
CA CYS A 436 -11.60 6.52 17.02
C CYS A 436 -13.13 6.48 17.07
N THR A 437 -13.65 5.46 17.71
CA THR A 437 -15.07 5.25 17.94
C THR A 437 -15.38 5.29 19.45
N SER A 438 -16.65 5.32 19.82
CA SER A 438 -17.05 5.24 21.23
C SER A 438 -16.52 4.02 21.97
N SER A 439 -16.27 2.92 21.25
CA SER A 439 -15.70 1.67 21.83
C SER A 439 -14.18 1.74 22.01
N THR A 440 -13.47 2.58 21.27
CA THR A 440 -12.02 2.77 21.38
C THR A 440 -11.64 3.97 22.24
N CYS A 441 -12.60 4.78 22.65
CA CYS A 441 -12.44 5.95 23.55
C CYS A 441 -12.71 5.61 25.01
N PRO A 442 -12.07 6.29 25.99
CA PRO A 442 -11.04 7.29 25.79
C PRO A 442 -9.69 6.68 25.41
N VAL A 443 -8.95 7.32 24.53
CA VAL A 443 -7.57 6.93 24.21
C VAL A 443 -6.71 7.37 25.38
N SER A 444 -5.99 6.44 26.00
CA SER A 444 -4.96 6.82 26.97
C SER A 444 -3.80 7.49 26.22
N SER A 445 -3.12 8.45 26.85
CA SER A 445 -1.93 9.10 26.27
C SER A 445 -0.84 8.12 25.84
N ASP A 446 -0.93 6.88 26.32
CA ASP A 446 0.05 5.84 26.18
C ASP A 446 -0.27 4.84 25.07
N ALA A 447 -1.44 4.98 24.40
CA ALA A 447 -1.90 4.01 23.40
C ALA A 447 -2.83 4.70 22.38
N GLN A 448 -2.25 5.46 21.48
CA GLN A 448 -2.98 6.04 20.35
C GLN A 448 -3.15 4.96 19.26
N ALA A 449 -4.14 4.10 19.43
CA ALA A 449 -4.45 3.03 18.47
C ALA A 449 -5.36 3.48 17.34
N CYS A 450 -5.92 4.66 17.44
CA CYS A 450 -6.85 5.25 16.47
C CYS A 450 -6.72 6.76 16.45
N CYS A 451 -7.20 7.37 15.39
CA CYS A 451 -7.22 8.80 15.18
C CYS A 451 -8.34 9.48 15.97
N PRO A 452 -8.05 10.27 17.02
CA PRO A 452 -9.07 11.00 17.75
C PRO A 452 -9.63 12.15 16.91
N PHE A 453 -10.92 12.43 17.05
CA PHE A 453 -11.57 13.51 16.29
C PHE A 453 -10.93 14.88 16.52
N ALA A 454 -10.61 15.19 17.77
CA ALA A 454 -9.94 16.42 18.17
C ALA A 454 -9.21 16.20 19.50
N LYS A 455 -8.31 17.11 19.88
CA LYS A 455 -7.60 17.04 21.18
C LYS A 455 -8.53 16.96 22.40
N SER A 456 -9.74 17.46 22.29
CA SER A 456 -10.75 17.45 23.36
C SER A 456 -11.89 16.46 23.14
N SER A 457 -11.91 15.76 22.02
CA SER A 457 -12.98 14.82 21.63
C SER A 457 -12.39 13.62 20.91
N CYS A 458 -12.49 12.48 21.53
CA CYS A 458 -11.91 11.25 20.99
C CYS A 458 -12.77 10.65 19.87
N ASP A 459 -14.07 10.44 20.12
CA ASP A 459 -14.98 9.74 19.19
C ASP A 459 -15.24 10.58 17.92
N ALA A 460 -14.91 10.04 16.75
CA ALA A 460 -15.20 10.63 15.44
C ALA A 460 -16.64 10.36 14.96
N GLN A 461 -17.44 9.69 15.78
CA GLN A 461 -18.87 9.39 15.54
C GLN A 461 -19.18 8.60 14.26
N GLY A 462 -18.16 8.02 13.64
CA GLY A 462 -18.30 7.24 12.43
C GLY A 462 -18.64 8.05 11.18
N ASN A 463 -18.28 9.33 11.13
CA ASN A 463 -18.67 10.25 10.06
C ASN A 463 -17.61 10.42 8.97
N PHE A 464 -16.48 9.70 9.04
CA PHE A 464 -15.33 9.89 8.17
C PHE A 464 -14.89 8.60 7.50
N ILE A 465 -14.14 8.72 6.40
CA ILE A 465 -13.72 7.60 5.56
C ILE A 465 -12.95 6.54 6.36
N MET A 466 -12.08 6.95 7.30
CA MET A 466 -11.31 6.00 8.09
C MET A 466 -12.07 5.41 9.30
N ASN A 467 -13.39 5.53 9.33
CA ASN A 467 -14.19 4.81 10.33
C ASN A 467 -14.04 3.29 10.14
N PRO A 468 -13.78 2.50 11.19
CA PRO A 468 -13.57 1.05 11.09
C PRO A 468 -14.81 0.27 10.63
N SER A 469 -15.98 0.88 10.70
CA SER A 469 -17.23 0.29 10.20
C SER A 469 -17.67 1.03 8.96
N SER A 470 -17.93 0.29 7.89
CA SER A 470 -18.52 0.86 6.68
C SER A 470 -19.88 1.50 6.99
N ARG A 471 -20.04 2.75 6.62
CA ARG A 471 -21.31 3.49 6.67
C ARG A 471 -21.50 4.21 5.36
N ASP A 472 -22.75 4.32 4.96
CA ASP A 472 -23.10 5.15 3.82
C ASP A 472 -23.06 6.63 4.21
N GLY A 473 -22.79 7.50 3.26
CA GLY A 473 -22.75 8.94 3.47
C GLY A 473 -21.41 9.52 3.86
N ILE A 474 -20.37 8.69 3.97
CA ILE A 474 -19.02 9.12 4.33
C ILE A 474 -18.26 9.51 3.07
N SER A 475 -17.77 10.75 3.01
CA SER A 475 -17.04 11.26 1.84
C SER A 475 -15.86 12.15 2.17
N GLU A 476 -15.45 12.19 3.42
CA GLU A 476 -14.38 13.09 3.89
C GLU A 476 -13.46 12.34 4.86
N PHE A 477 -12.19 12.73 4.88
CA PHE A 477 -11.26 12.30 5.90
C PHE A 477 -11.42 13.14 7.16
N SER A 478 -11.22 12.54 8.33
CA SER A 478 -11.18 13.30 9.58
C SER A 478 -9.97 14.21 9.63
N PRO A 479 -10.01 15.29 10.41
CA PRO A 479 -8.82 16.14 10.61
C PRO A 479 -7.60 15.37 11.10
N CYS A 480 -7.81 14.33 11.91
CA CYS A 480 -6.72 13.47 12.36
C CYS A 480 -6.16 12.59 11.23
N SER A 481 -7.01 11.94 10.44
CA SER A 481 -6.58 11.13 9.31
C SER A 481 -5.81 11.97 8.28
N ILE A 482 -6.21 13.22 8.05
CA ILE A 482 -5.46 14.17 7.22
C ILE A 482 -4.05 14.38 7.78
N GLY A 483 -3.95 14.72 9.06
CA GLY A 483 -2.67 14.92 9.72
C GLY A 483 -1.80 13.66 9.74
N ASN A 484 -2.40 12.49 9.93
CA ASN A 484 -1.72 11.21 9.93
C ASN A 484 -1.10 10.90 8.57
N ILE A 485 -1.88 10.98 7.47
CA ILE A 485 -1.37 10.75 6.10
C ILE A 485 -0.27 11.76 5.76
N CYS A 486 -0.53 13.06 5.93
CA CYS A 486 0.44 14.08 5.54
C CYS A 486 1.74 13.99 6.34
N SER A 487 1.67 13.73 7.65
CA SER A 487 2.88 13.51 8.45
C SER A 487 3.60 12.22 8.09
N GLY A 488 2.85 11.18 7.67
CA GLY A 488 3.40 9.94 7.13
C GLY A 488 4.21 10.17 5.86
N PHE A 489 3.69 10.95 4.93
CA PHE A 489 4.40 11.31 3.68
C PHE A 489 5.72 12.03 3.95
N LYS A 490 5.78 12.83 4.98
CA LYS A 490 7.00 13.52 5.38
C LYS A 490 8.04 12.61 6.04
N ARG A 491 7.63 11.46 6.61
CA ARG A 491 8.49 10.67 7.48
C ARG A 491 8.84 9.30 6.91
N ASN A 492 7.84 8.51 6.53
CA ASN A 492 7.99 7.06 6.43
C ASN A 492 7.16 6.41 5.32
N VAL A 493 6.21 7.10 4.74
CA VAL A 493 5.49 6.62 3.57
C VAL A 493 6.25 7.05 2.32
N ASN A 494 6.65 6.10 1.50
CA ASN A 494 7.31 6.41 0.25
C ASN A 494 6.33 7.10 -0.70
N THR A 495 6.71 8.25 -1.27
CA THR A 495 5.91 9.04 -2.21
C THR A 495 6.58 9.20 -3.57
N GLU A 496 7.73 8.57 -3.80
CA GLU A 496 8.53 8.74 -5.03
C GLU A 496 7.78 8.34 -6.31
N CYS A 497 6.81 7.44 -6.21
CA CYS A 497 6.00 7.04 -7.35
C CYS A 497 4.86 8.01 -7.68
N LEU A 498 4.59 8.99 -6.83
CA LEU A 498 3.61 10.02 -7.12
C LEU A 498 4.16 10.93 -8.20
N THR A 499 3.66 10.75 -9.40
CA THR A 499 4.14 11.52 -10.55
C THR A 499 3.75 12.99 -10.41
N GLU A 500 4.65 13.86 -10.85
CA GLU A 500 4.30 15.26 -11.02
C GLU A 500 3.18 15.39 -12.05
N ASN A 501 2.35 16.41 -11.89
CA ASN A 501 1.30 16.67 -12.87
C ASN A 501 1.81 17.27 -14.19
N ARG A 502 3.14 17.35 -14.37
CA ARG A 502 3.81 17.76 -15.62
C ARG A 502 4.36 16.57 -16.38
N ASN A 503 4.13 16.54 -17.69
CA ASN A 503 4.58 15.47 -18.58
C ASN A 503 4.07 14.07 -18.17
N VAL A 504 3.03 13.98 -17.37
CA VAL A 504 2.23 12.77 -17.33
C VAL A 504 1.65 12.65 -18.72
N LYS A 505 2.13 11.68 -19.47
CA LYS A 505 1.50 11.36 -20.74
C LYS A 505 0.13 10.81 -20.42
N THR A 506 -0.82 11.73 -20.34
CA THR A 506 -2.22 11.36 -20.25
C THR A 506 -2.70 10.94 -21.62
N ILE A 507 -3.67 10.07 -21.71
CA ILE A 507 -4.18 9.57 -23.00
C ILE A 507 -4.98 10.66 -23.73
N SER A 508 -5.40 11.72 -23.02
CA SER A 508 -6.19 12.78 -23.62
C SER A 508 -5.43 13.57 -24.67
N GLY A 509 -4.10 13.50 -24.63
CA GLY A 509 -3.29 14.29 -25.55
C GLY A 509 -3.84 15.71 -25.65
N GLN A 510 -3.42 16.62 -24.76
CA GLN A 510 -3.72 18.04 -24.81
C GLN A 510 -5.12 18.45 -24.38
N GLN A 511 -5.49 18.17 -23.11
CA GLN A 511 -6.75 18.67 -22.60
C GLN A 511 -6.61 19.64 -21.45
N CYS A 512 -6.88 20.88 -21.77
CA CYS A 512 -6.91 22.00 -20.85
C CYS A 512 -8.03 21.86 -19.80
N GLY A 513 -7.68 22.07 -18.55
CA GLY A 513 -8.64 22.15 -17.43
C GLY A 513 -8.67 20.93 -16.53
N ASN A 514 -7.72 20.02 -16.65
CA ASN A 514 -7.63 18.83 -15.77
C ASN A 514 -6.66 19.02 -14.58
N GLY A 515 -5.97 20.16 -14.51
CA GLY A 515 -4.97 20.46 -13.48
C GLY A 515 -3.61 19.80 -13.73
N ILE A 516 -3.40 19.19 -14.89
CA ILE A 516 -2.17 18.55 -15.33
C ILE A 516 -1.65 19.29 -16.55
N VAL A 517 -0.42 19.76 -16.51
CA VAL A 517 0.20 20.42 -17.66
C VAL A 517 0.70 19.36 -18.63
N GLU A 518 -0.02 19.19 -19.74
CA GLU A 518 0.24 18.17 -20.75
C GLU A 518 1.15 18.70 -21.88
N GLU A 519 1.55 17.79 -22.78
CA GLU A 519 2.32 18.20 -23.97
C GLU A 519 1.48 19.15 -24.83
N GLY A 520 2.01 20.34 -25.08
CA GLY A 520 1.30 21.39 -25.80
C GLY A 520 0.61 22.43 -24.94
N GLU A 521 0.57 22.26 -23.62
CA GLU A 521 0.09 23.24 -22.66
C GLU A 521 1.26 23.99 -22.01
N ASP A 522 1.01 25.23 -21.62
CA ASP A 522 1.98 26.02 -20.87
C ASP A 522 1.69 25.94 -19.36
N CYS A 523 0.42 25.76 -19.01
CA CYS A 523 -0.10 25.68 -17.65
C CYS A 523 -1.46 24.96 -17.65
N ASP A 524 -1.90 24.45 -16.51
CA ASP A 524 -3.28 24.02 -16.30
C ASP A 524 -3.71 24.26 -14.86
N CYS A 525 -4.58 25.20 -14.64
CA CYS A 525 -5.07 25.57 -13.31
C CYS A 525 -6.34 24.79 -12.88
N GLY A 526 -6.72 23.72 -13.61
CA GLY A 526 -7.82 22.83 -13.24
C GLY A 526 -9.20 23.25 -13.70
N GLY A 527 -9.30 23.94 -14.87
CA GLY A 527 -10.56 24.36 -15.46
C GLY A 527 -11.12 25.66 -14.89
N ALA A 528 -12.21 26.16 -15.50
CA ALA A 528 -12.73 27.51 -15.19
C ALA A 528 -13.12 27.71 -13.71
N ASP A 529 -13.62 26.67 -13.06
CA ASP A 529 -14.10 26.76 -11.66
C ASP A 529 -12.92 26.71 -10.66
N SER A 530 -11.85 25.97 -10.96
CA SER A 530 -10.65 25.86 -10.10
C SER A 530 -9.68 27.03 -10.33
N CYS A 531 -9.60 27.52 -11.55
CA CYS A 531 -8.71 28.63 -11.91
C CYS A 531 -9.13 29.97 -11.32
N GLY A 532 -10.43 30.19 -11.12
CA GLY A 532 -10.92 31.51 -10.69
C GLY A 532 -10.34 32.66 -11.51
N ASP A 533 -9.81 33.68 -10.86
CA ASP A 533 -9.13 34.82 -11.48
C ASP A 533 -7.62 34.62 -11.62
N ASN A 534 -7.15 33.39 -11.83
CA ASN A 534 -5.72 33.09 -12.02
C ASN A 534 -5.09 34.05 -13.05
N PRO A 535 -4.09 34.86 -12.64
CA PRO A 535 -3.49 35.85 -13.56
C PRO A 535 -2.52 35.24 -14.56
N CYS A 536 -2.05 34.01 -14.32
CA CYS A 536 -0.98 33.34 -15.05
C CYS A 536 -1.48 32.45 -16.18
N CYS A 537 -2.56 31.71 -15.94
CA CYS A 537 -3.08 30.68 -16.82
C CYS A 537 -4.47 31.02 -17.37
N ASP A 538 -4.68 30.77 -18.67
CA ASP A 538 -6.00 30.83 -19.27
C ASP A 538 -6.69 29.48 -19.14
N ALA A 539 -7.74 29.42 -18.34
CA ALA A 539 -8.49 28.22 -18.01
C ALA A 539 -9.14 27.49 -19.21
N LYS A 540 -9.21 28.14 -20.37
CA LYS A 540 -9.85 27.56 -21.57
C LYS A 540 -8.84 27.04 -22.57
N THR A 541 -7.65 27.63 -22.61
CA THR A 541 -6.64 27.34 -23.63
C THR A 541 -5.40 26.69 -23.02
N CYS A 542 -5.25 26.68 -21.71
CA CYS A 542 -4.08 26.22 -20.97
C CYS A 542 -2.78 26.86 -21.47
N LYS A 543 -2.87 28.11 -21.85
CA LYS A 543 -1.73 28.93 -22.26
C LYS A 543 -1.50 30.01 -21.23
N PHE A 544 -0.25 30.42 -21.11
CA PHE A 544 0.09 31.54 -20.27
C PHE A 544 -0.60 32.84 -20.75
N LYS A 545 -1.13 33.60 -19.79
CA LYS A 545 -1.69 34.92 -20.07
C LYS A 545 -0.58 35.97 -20.23
N GLY A 546 -0.66 36.75 -21.26
CA GLY A 546 0.18 37.95 -21.44
C GLY A 546 1.68 37.65 -21.47
N LYS A 547 2.42 37.95 -20.38
CA LYS A 547 3.86 37.73 -20.24
C LYS A 547 4.20 36.74 -19.15
N ALA A 548 3.25 35.93 -18.72
CA ALA A 548 3.48 34.90 -17.74
C ALA A 548 4.55 33.90 -18.23
N GLN A 549 5.40 33.47 -17.32
CA GLN A 549 6.49 32.52 -17.56
C GLN A 549 6.23 31.20 -16.88
N CYS A 550 5.29 31.16 -15.96
CA CYS A 550 4.91 30.01 -15.14
C CYS A 550 3.55 30.26 -14.50
N ASP A 551 3.02 29.26 -13.85
CA ASP A 551 1.78 29.33 -13.06
C ASP A 551 2.00 28.74 -11.67
N ASN A 552 1.73 29.54 -10.63
CA ASN A 552 1.91 29.12 -9.23
C ASN A 552 0.90 28.04 -8.78
N SER A 553 -0.14 27.76 -9.55
CA SER A 553 -1.02 26.62 -9.30
C SER A 553 -0.39 25.29 -9.71
N ASN A 554 0.62 25.31 -10.58
CA ASN A 554 1.31 24.11 -11.04
C ASN A 554 2.73 23.97 -10.49
N GLU A 555 3.35 25.08 -10.03
CA GLU A 555 4.80 25.10 -9.79
C GLU A 555 5.18 25.93 -8.57
N GLU A 556 5.97 25.32 -7.68
CA GLU A 556 6.37 25.92 -6.40
C GLU A 556 7.34 27.10 -6.55
N CYS A 557 8.10 27.16 -7.64
CA CYS A 557 9.02 28.26 -7.93
C CYS A 557 8.44 29.30 -8.88
N CYS A 558 7.12 29.48 -8.84
CA CYS A 558 6.41 30.52 -9.54
C CYS A 558 5.79 31.54 -8.57
N THR A 559 5.91 32.84 -8.89
CA THR A 559 5.32 33.90 -8.08
C THR A 559 3.88 34.18 -8.53
N GLU A 560 3.12 34.88 -7.69
CA GLU A 560 1.76 35.36 -8.02
C GLU A 560 1.74 36.32 -9.22
N GLU A 561 2.89 36.94 -9.55
CA GLU A 561 3.06 37.76 -10.75
C GLU A 561 3.49 36.94 -11.99
N CYS A 562 3.37 35.62 -11.91
CA CYS A 562 3.61 34.69 -13.03
C CYS A 562 5.05 34.70 -13.55
N LYS A 563 6.02 34.88 -12.63
CA LYS A 563 7.45 34.89 -12.93
C LYS A 563 8.16 33.84 -12.10
N PHE A 564 9.31 33.39 -12.60
CA PHE A 564 10.15 32.52 -11.80
C PHE A 564 10.52 33.19 -10.49
N ALA A 565 10.35 32.47 -9.39
CA ALA A 565 10.80 32.92 -8.08
C ALA A 565 12.31 33.14 -8.12
N SER A 566 12.79 34.13 -7.37
CA SER A 566 14.21 34.47 -7.34
C SER A 566 15.07 33.27 -6.88
N SER A 567 16.30 33.22 -7.40
CA SER A 567 17.27 32.23 -6.93
C SER A 567 17.44 32.33 -5.43
N GLY A 568 17.33 31.23 -4.74
CA GLY A 568 17.42 31.16 -3.28
C GLY A 568 16.08 31.26 -2.53
N THR A 569 14.96 31.47 -3.22
CA THR A 569 13.62 31.32 -2.61
C THR A 569 13.44 29.86 -2.21
N VAL A 570 13.10 29.61 -0.96
CA VAL A 570 12.85 28.25 -0.46
C VAL A 570 11.53 27.76 -1.04
N CYS A 571 11.58 26.67 -1.80
CA CYS A 571 10.40 26.00 -2.36
C CYS A 571 10.00 24.74 -1.59
N ARG A 572 10.98 24.12 -0.89
CA ARG A 572 10.70 23.05 0.06
C ARG A 572 11.55 23.29 1.31
N SER A 573 10.87 23.32 2.46
CA SER A 573 11.56 23.61 3.72
C SER A 573 12.28 22.39 4.25
N SER A 574 13.47 22.57 4.81
CA SER A 574 14.22 21.54 5.54
C SER A 574 13.35 20.93 6.65
N THR A 575 13.43 19.62 6.79
CA THR A 575 12.83 18.88 7.90
C THR A 575 13.85 18.53 8.99
N GLY A 576 15.14 18.76 8.73
CA GLY A 576 16.21 18.50 9.69
C GLY A 576 17.59 18.49 9.04
N PRO A 577 18.64 18.15 9.81
CA PRO A 577 20.03 18.16 9.31
C PRO A 577 20.28 17.23 8.12
N CYS A 578 19.47 16.21 7.96
CA CYS A 578 19.61 15.23 6.89
C CYS A 578 18.73 15.52 5.66
N ASP A 579 17.90 16.54 5.74
CA ASP A 579 16.96 16.97 4.72
C ASP A 579 17.11 18.49 4.54
N PRO A 580 18.07 18.93 3.72
CA PRO A 580 18.30 20.35 3.50
C PRO A 580 17.10 20.97 2.77
N GLU A 581 16.91 22.28 2.95
CA GLU A 581 15.91 23.02 2.19
C GLU A 581 16.27 23.12 0.71
N GLU A 582 15.29 22.90 -0.19
CA GLU A 582 15.45 23.16 -1.62
C GLU A 582 15.08 24.60 -1.95
N LYS A 583 15.86 25.15 -2.85
CA LYS A 583 15.71 26.54 -3.28
C LYS A 583 15.51 26.63 -4.79
N CYS A 584 14.62 27.51 -5.18
CA CYS A 584 14.40 27.86 -6.57
C CYS A 584 15.70 28.29 -7.24
N SER A 585 15.84 27.89 -8.50
CA SER A 585 17.03 28.22 -9.31
C SER A 585 17.03 29.65 -9.83
N GLY A 586 15.88 30.32 -9.85
CA GLY A 586 15.64 31.60 -10.53
C GLY A 586 15.50 31.49 -12.05
N LYS A 587 15.54 30.28 -12.59
CA LYS A 587 15.50 30.01 -14.04
C LYS A 587 14.45 28.95 -14.45
N SER A 588 13.84 28.33 -13.48
CA SER A 588 12.82 27.28 -13.64
C SER A 588 11.71 27.50 -12.63
N ALA A 589 10.52 27.17 -13.00
CA ALA A 589 9.35 27.21 -12.14
C ALA A 589 9.27 25.99 -11.20
N ALA A 590 9.88 24.87 -11.59
CA ALA A 590 9.90 23.67 -10.77
C ALA A 590 10.91 23.79 -9.61
N CYS A 591 10.49 23.34 -8.42
CA CYS A 591 11.41 23.11 -7.31
C CYS A 591 12.40 22.01 -7.68
N PRO A 592 13.68 22.11 -7.32
CA PRO A 592 14.62 21.01 -7.52
C PRO A 592 14.14 19.70 -6.89
N LYS A 593 14.66 18.58 -7.41
CA LYS A 593 14.38 17.27 -6.83
C LYS A 593 14.77 17.26 -5.36
N ASP A 594 13.93 16.66 -4.55
CA ASP A 594 14.16 16.45 -3.12
C ASP A 594 15.51 15.77 -2.89
N ALA A 595 16.38 16.42 -2.13
CA ALA A 595 17.74 15.99 -1.92
C ALA A 595 17.96 15.73 -0.42
N HIS A 596 18.21 14.48 -0.09
CA HIS A 596 18.60 14.10 1.27
C HIS A 596 20.11 13.95 1.38
N SER A 597 20.61 14.19 2.59
CA SER A 597 21.99 13.85 2.92
C SER A 597 22.18 12.34 2.79
N ASP A 598 23.38 11.92 2.37
CA ASP A 598 23.70 10.50 2.19
C ASP A 598 23.42 9.72 3.47
N ASP A 599 22.72 8.60 3.34
CA ASP A 599 22.45 7.68 4.44
C ASP A 599 23.76 7.25 5.12
N GLY A 600 23.74 7.30 6.46
CA GLY A 600 24.89 7.01 7.30
C GLY A 600 25.87 8.19 7.47
N SER A 601 25.61 9.37 6.88
CA SER A 601 26.37 10.60 7.19
C SER A 601 26.07 11.06 8.61
N ASP A 602 27.07 11.63 9.27
CA ASP A 602 26.94 12.16 10.62
C ASP A 602 26.08 13.44 10.60
N CYS A 603 25.07 13.49 11.44
CA CYS A 603 24.16 14.64 11.58
C CYS A 603 24.21 15.29 12.96
N GLY A 604 25.21 14.95 13.78
CA GLY A 604 25.43 15.50 15.13
C GLY A 604 25.03 14.51 16.24
N ASP A 605 25.52 14.74 17.43
CA ASP A 605 25.22 13.98 18.67
C ASP A 605 25.39 12.46 18.54
N GLY A 606 26.20 11.99 17.59
CA GLY A 606 26.42 10.58 17.30
C GLY A 606 25.28 9.93 16.52
N LEU A 607 24.37 10.74 15.95
CA LEU A 607 23.29 10.34 15.08
C LEU A 607 23.77 10.31 13.62
N GLN A 608 23.03 9.57 12.79
CA GLN A 608 23.31 9.44 11.37
C GLN A 608 22.04 9.63 10.54
N CYS A 609 22.22 10.10 9.32
CA CYS A 609 21.14 10.23 8.38
C CYS A 609 20.65 8.84 7.93
N ALA A 610 19.34 8.68 7.91
CA ALA A 610 18.64 7.53 7.39
C ALA A 610 17.31 8.01 6.77
N SER A 611 17.11 7.80 5.48
CA SER A 611 15.92 8.28 4.73
C SER A 611 15.60 9.76 5.01
N GLY A 612 16.59 10.63 4.96
CA GLY A 612 16.43 12.06 5.23
C GLY A 612 16.24 12.44 6.69
N GLN A 613 16.28 11.50 7.63
CA GLN A 613 16.11 11.75 9.07
C GLN A 613 17.45 11.63 9.82
N CYS A 614 17.68 12.56 10.73
CA CYS A 614 18.81 12.48 11.66
C CYS A 614 18.43 11.59 12.84
N THR A 615 18.92 10.36 12.88
CA THR A 615 18.47 9.33 13.82
C THR A 615 19.57 8.34 14.19
N SER A 616 19.25 7.43 15.09
CA SER A 616 20.04 6.23 15.41
C SER A 616 19.10 5.08 15.72
N ARG A 617 19.61 3.86 15.75
CA ARG A 617 18.83 2.69 16.17
C ARG A 617 18.22 2.87 17.55
N ASP A 618 18.95 3.50 18.47
CA ASP A 618 18.45 3.76 19.82
C ASP A 618 17.39 4.86 19.84
N GLU A 619 17.50 5.89 19.00
CA GLU A 619 16.48 6.91 18.84
C GLU A 619 15.19 6.32 18.25
N GLN A 620 15.30 5.51 17.21
CA GLN A 620 14.15 4.83 16.64
C GLN A 620 13.50 3.88 17.65
N CYS A 621 14.29 3.20 18.49
CA CYS A 621 13.77 2.43 19.59
C CYS A 621 13.08 3.31 20.65
N ARG A 622 13.67 4.44 21.06
CA ARG A 622 13.04 5.38 22.01
C ARG A 622 11.75 5.96 21.48
N ALA A 623 11.74 6.39 20.22
CA ALA A 623 10.54 6.90 19.56
C ALA A 623 9.38 5.89 19.57
N ASN A 624 9.71 4.60 19.58
CA ASN A 624 8.74 3.53 19.63
C ASN A 624 8.21 3.19 21.05
N TYR A 625 8.80 3.81 22.08
CA TYR A 625 8.45 3.61 23.50
C TYR A 625 8.16 4.94 24.20
N GLN A 626 7.23 5.73 23.68
CA GLN A 626 6.93 7.11 24.05
C GLN A 626 6.66 7.39 25.55
N ASN A 627 6.43 6.38 26.38
CA ASN A 627 6.09 6.53 27.79
C ASN A 627 7.15 6.13 28.80
N THR A 628 8.29 5.71 28.36
CA THR A 628 9.40 5.54 29.26
C THR A 628 10.22 6.84 29.22
N THR A 629 10.11 7.68 30.23
CA THR A 629 11.06 8.76 30.59
C THR A 629 12.51 8.25 30.67
N SER A 630 12.78 7.15 30.05
CA SER A 630 13.96 6.34 30.24
C SER A 630 14.88 6.46 29.05
N SER A 631 15.98 7.17 29.27
CA SER A 631 17.23 7.05 28.51
C SER A 631 17.73 5.59 28.39
N SER A 632 17.01 4.61 28.90
CA SER A 632 17.37 3.20 28.98
C SER A 632 16.86 2.33 27.83
N VAL A 633 16.00 2.87 26.92
CA VAL A 633 15.56 2.13 25.75
C VAL A 633 16.66 2.13 24.69
N ARG A 634 17.05 0.94 24.24
CA ARG A 634 18.13 0.76 23.24
C ARG A 634 17.79 -0.33 22.25
N ALA A 635 18.36 -0.22 21.07
CA ALA A 635 18.37 -1.31 20.10
C ALA A 635 19.21 -2.49 20.62
N CYS A 636 18.72 -3.69 20.45
CA CYS A 636 19.34 -4.90 21.00
C CYS A 636 19.80 -5.91 19.92
N THR A 637 19.54 -5.64 18.64
CA THR A 637 20.04 -6.45 17.53
C THR A 637 20.71 -5.58 16.50
N ASN A 638 21.47 -6.18 15.58
CA ASN A 638 22.03 -5.51 14.41
C ASN A 638 21.27 -5.86 13.12
N SER A 639 20.10 -6.50 13.23
CA SER A 639 19.21 -6.78 12.10
C SER A 639 18.42 -5.53 11.72
N CYS A 640 17.77 -5.54 10.57
CA CYS A 640 16.95 -4.42 10.15
C CYS A 640 15.49 -4.49 10.67
N LEU A 641 15.16 -5.55 11.41
CA LEU A 641 13.94 -5.58 12.19
C LEU A 641 14.12 -4.77 13.48
N LEU A 642 13.15 -3.91 13.78
CA LEU A 642 13.16 -3.05 14.96
C LEU A 642 13.10 -3.92 16.23
N SER A 643 14.23 -4.06 16.89
CA SER A 643 14.40 -4.89 18.08
C SER A 643 14.98 -4.04 19.20
N CYS A 644 14.21 -3.88 20.28
CA CYS A 644 14.50 -2.93 21.35
C CYS A 644 14.40 -3.58 22.72
N GLN A 645 15.18 -3.08 23.68
CA GLN A 645 15.08 -3.45 25.08
C GLN A 645 14.85 -2.21 25.96
N THR A 646 14.05 -2.34 27.00
CA THR A 646 13.59 -1.23 27.87
C THR A 646 14.46 -0.97 29.10
N SER A 647 15.41 -1.84 29.42
CA SER A 647 16.34 -1.66 30.56
C SER A 647 17.62 -2.45 30.35
N ASP A 648 18.70 -2.10 31.06
CA ASP A 648 19.92 -2.88 31.08
C ASP A 648 19.61 -4.27 31.70
N GLY A 649 19.64 -5.30 30.87
CA GLY A 649 19.27 -6.68 31.24
C GLY A 649 17.82 -7.08 30.95
N GLY A 650 17.02 -6.19 30.34
CA GLY A 650 15.67 -6.54 29.83
C GLY A 650 15.76 -7.44 28.60
N PHE A 651 14.63 -8.13 28.32
CA PHE A 651 14.53 -8.95 27.11
C PHE A 651 14.52 -8.05 25.88
N CYS A 652 15.17 -8.53 24.80
CA CYS A 652 15.12 -7.90 23.50
C CYS A 652 13.77 -8.20 22.83
N MET A 653 12.92 -7.20 22.73
CA MET A 653 11.62 -7.33 22.08
C MET A 653 11.72 -6.90 20.62
N GLN A 654 11.41 -7.79 19.72
CA GLN A 654 11.33 -7.54 18.30
C GLN A 654 9.94 -6.98 17.97
N ARG A 655 9.91 -5.89 17.20
CA ARG A 655 8.68 -5.29 16.70
C ARG A 655 8.43 -5.75 15.25
N ASN A 656 7.17 -5.75 14.82
CA ASN A 656 6.83 -6.03 13.43
C ASN A 656 7.06 -4.82 12.51
N GLN A 657 8.14 -4.12 12.74
CA GLN A 657 8.58 -2.96 11.99
C GLN A 657 10.06 -3.08 11.69
N ASN A 658 10.48 -2.42 10.64
CA ASN A 658 11.87 -2.31 10.30
C ASN A 658 12.46 -1.00 10.82
N PHE A 659 13.76 -0.97 11.02
CA PHE A 659 14.48 0.29 11.08
C PHE A 659 14.34 1.01 9.74
N LEU A 660 14.39 2.34 9.76
CA LEU A 660 14.37 3.18 8.55
C LEU A 660 15.44 2.70 7.56
N ASP A 661 15.09 2.77 6.28
CA ASP A 661 16.06 2.51 5.22
C ASP A 661 17.23 3.50 5.34
N GLY A 662 18.42 3.02 5.08
CA GLY A 662 19.66 3.77 5.36
C GLY A 662 20.22 3.59 6.77
N THR A 663 19.44 3.10 7.74
CA THR A 663 19.93 2.84 9.11
C THR A 663 21.04 1.78 9.08
N PRO A 664 22.17 2.05 9.74
CA PRO A 664 23.27 1.08 9.80
C PRO A 664 22.85 -0.25 10.42
N CYS A 665 23.27 -1.37 9.81
CA CYS A 665 23.02 -2.73 10.27
C CYS A 665 24.32 -3.56 10.36
N GLY A 666 24.20 -4.83 10.74
CA GLY A 666 25.31 -5.73 10.94
C GLY A 666 26.25 -5.83 9.74
N GLY A 667 27.56 -6.02 9.98
CA GLY A 667 28.54 -6.15 8.91
C GLY A 667 28.85 -4.88 8.12
N GLY A 668 28.47 -3.71 8.64
CA GLY A 668 28.66 -2.41 7.97
C GLY A 668 27.77 -2.23 6.76
N GLY A 669 26.62 -2.93 6.74
CA GLY A 669 25.54 -2.74 5.80
C GLY A 669 24.60 -1.61 6.23
N LYS A 670 23.58 -1.37 5.41
CA LYS A 670 22.48 -0.45 5.66
C LYS A 670 21.17 -1.20 5.50
N CYS A 671 20.16 -0.79 6.23
CA CYS A 671 18.83 -1.35 6.08
C CYS A 671 18.20 -0.87 4.78
N GLU A 672 17.62 -1.78 4.04
CA GLU A 672 16.85 -1.49 2.83
C GLU A 672 15.68 -2.50 2.76
N ASN A 673 14.46 -2.00 2.80
CA ASN A 673 13.25 -2.83 2.83
C ASN A 673 13.27 -3.96 3.88
N GLY A 674 13.81 -3.67 5.08
CA GLY A 674 13.92 -4.62 6.17
C GLY A 674 15.08 -5.62 6.07
N ASN A 675 15.86 -5.56 4.99
CA ASN A 675 17.05 -6.39 4.79
C ASN A 675 18.33 -5.58 5.03
N CYS A 676 19.37 -6.26 5.50
CA CYS A 676 20.67 -5.62 5.70
C CYS A 676 21.51 -5.76 4.42
N GLU A 677 21.50 -4.72 3.59
CA GLU A 677 22.22 -4.69 2.32
C GLU A 677 23.66 -4.21 2.47
N GLY A 678 24.56 -4.69 1.63
CA GLY A 678 25.98 -4.33 1.64
C GLY A 678 26.75 -4.85 2.86
N ALA A 679 26.16 -5.74 3.66
CA ALA A 679 26.81 -6.39 4.77
C ALA A 679 27.99 -7.27 4.29
N SER A 680 29.11 -7.19 5.00
CA SER A 680 30.30 -8.00 4.72
C SER A 680 30.88 -8.50 6.03
N THR A 681 31.15 -9.80 6.10
CA THR A 681 31.82 -10.42 7.24
C THR A 681 33.16 -9.77 7.55
N TRP A 682 33.86 -9.27 6.54
CA TRP A 682 35.12 -8.53 6.73
C TRP A 682 34.90 -7.16 7.38
N LYS A 683 33.89 -6.42 6.99
CA LYS A 683 33.50 -5.16 7.63
C LYS A 683 33.03 -5.37 9.06
N GLU A 684 32.31 -6.46 9.31
CA GLU A 684 31.87 -6.84 10.66
C GLU A 684 33.03 -7.11 11.58
N ILE A 685 34.03 -7.85 11.11
CA ILE A 685 35.30 -8.07 11.82
C ILE A 685 36.02 -6.75 12.09
N GLN A 686 36.13 -5.88 11.09
CA GLN A 686 36.78 -4.56 11.27
C GLN A 686 36.03 -3.70 12.29
N ASN A 687 34.68 -3.68 12.25
CA ASN A 687 33.90 -2.91 13.21
C ASN A 687 34.00 -3.49 14.63
N TRP A 688 34.02 -4.83 14.75
CA TRP A 688 34.27 -5.48 16.04
C TRP A 688 35.65 -5.07 16.63
N PHE A 689 36.70 -5.05 15.80
CA PHE A 689 38.04 -4.59 16.22
C PHE A 689 38.05 -3.12 16.64
N LYS A 690 37.30 -2.26 15.93
CA LYS A 690 37.19 -0.83 16.28
C LYS A 690 36.49 -0.59 17.60
N SER A 691 35.36 -1.34 17.82
CA SER A 691 34.51 -1.21 19.02
C SER A 691 35.19 -1.81 20.27
N ASN A 692 35.97 -2.86 20.09
CA ASN A 692 36.59 -3.62 21.20
C ASN A 692 38.11 -3.46 21.29
N LYS A 693 38.62 -2.25 21.05
CA LYS A 693 40.06 -1.98 21.05
C LYS A 693 40.78 -2.49 22.31
N ASN A 694 40.13 -2.37 23.47
CA ASN A 694 40.68 -2.79 24.76
C ASN A 694 40.85 -4.31 24.90
N VAL A 695 40.10 -5.09 24.12
CA VAL A 695 40.18 -6.56 24.07
C VAL A 695 41.00 -7.00 22.84
N ALA A 696 40.74 -6.40 21.69
CA ALA A 696 41.33 -6.77 20.43
C ALA A 696 42.86 -6.52 20.40
N LEU A 697 43.32 -5.42 20.99
CA LEU A 697 44.74 -5.06 21.02
C LEU A 697 45.57 -6.06 21.86
N PRO A 698 45.20 -6.40 23.11
CA PRO A 698 45.90 -7.44 23.89
C PRO A 698 45.86 -8.81 23.21
N VAL A 699 44.72 -9.23 22.71
CA VAL A 699 44.56 -10.53 22.02
C VAL A 699 45.40 -10.57 20.74
N GLY A 700 45.43 -9.49 19.97
CA GLY A 700 46.26 -9.35 18.77
C GLY A 700 47.76 -9.42 19.11
N CYS A 701 48.19 -8.77 20.18
CA CYS A 701 49.59 -8.82 20.66
C CYS A 701 49.97 -10.25 21.10
N VAL A 702 49.09 -10.95 21.81
CA VAL A 702 49.33 -12.35 22.23
C VAL A 702 49.44 -13.28 21.03
N LEU A 703 48.51 -13.16 20.07
CA LEU A 703 48.55 -13.95 18.83
C LEU A 703 49.77 -13.67 17.98
N ALA A 704 50.17 -12.40 17.86
CA ALA A 704 51.40 -12.01 17.17
C ALA A 704 52.66 -12.56 17.85
N ALA A 705 52.72 -12.53 19.21
CA ALA A 705 53.81 -13.13 19.98
C ALA A 705 53.87 -14.65 19.82
N LEU A 706 52.73 -15.33 19.85
CA LEU A 706 52.65 -16.77 19.61
C LEU A 706 53.12 -17.12 18.18
N PHE A 707 52.67 -16.34 17.19
CA PHE A 707 53.08 -16.55 15.80
C PHE A 707 54.58 -16.31 15.61
N ALA A 708 55.14 -15.26 16.26
CA ALA A 708 56.60 -15.00 16.25
C ALA A 708 57.34 -16.15 16.91
N LEU A 709 56.86 -16.69 18.03
CA LEU A 709 57.42 -17.86 18.69
C LEU A 709 57.42 -19.10 17.78
N VAL A 710 56.31 -19.39 17.09
CA VAL A 710 56.22 -20.48 16.13
C VAL A 710 57.23 -20.29 15.00
N LEU A 711 57.30 -19.07 14.43
CA LEU A 711 58.32 -18.75 13.40
C LEU A 711 59.72 -18.93 13.90
N CYS A 712 60.03 -18.45 15.12
CA CYS A 712 61.34 -18.65 15.76
C CYS A 712 61.69 -20.13 15.95
N CYS A 713 60.69 -20.94 16.43
CA CYS A 713 60.87 -22.38 16.56
C CYS A 713 61.10 -23.08 15.22
N CYS A 714 60.38 -22.67 14.18
CA CYS A 714 60.57 -23.18 12.80
C CYS A 714 61.96 -22.77 12.26
N CYS A 715 62.34 -21.52 12.41
CA CYS A 715 63.68 -21.05 12.03
C CYS A 715 64.78 -21.76 12.80
N TRP A 716 64.65 -21.92 14.13
CA TRP A 716 65.60 -22.65 14.96
C TRP A 716 65.71 -24.12 14.53
N SER A 717 64.57 -24.79 14.24
CA SER A 717 64.52 -26.14 13.71
C SER A 717 65.22 -26.25 12.37
N CYS A 718 65.03 -25.25 11.48
CA CYS A 718 65.74 -25.18 10.20
C CYS A 718 67.26 -24.94 10.38
N ILE A 719 67.62 -24.07 11.30
CA ILE A 719 69.04 -23.82 11.62
C ILE A 719 69.70 -25.04 12.26
N ARG A 720 69.01 -25.73 13.20
CA ARG A 720 69.51 -26.99 13.79
C ARG A 720 69.66 -28.06 12.72
N ARG A 721 68.70 -28.21 11.81
CA ARG A 721 68.82 -29.16 10.69
C ARG A 721 69.98 -28.82 9.74
N ARG A 722 70.21 -27.52 9.46
CA ARG A 722 71.38 -27.08 8.67
C ARG A 722 72.68 -27.29 9.39
N MET A 723 72.79 -27.02 10.74
CA MET A 723 73.96 -27.32 11.51
C MET A 723 74.22 -28.80 11.66
N ALA A 724 73.15 -29.63 11.83
CA ALA A 724 73.29 -31.08 11.85
C ALA A 724 73.79 -31.65 10.49
N ARG A 725 73.31 -31.11 9.38
CA ARG A 725 73.85 -31.45 8.04
C ARG A 725 75.30 -31.02 7.84
N ARG A 726 75.72 -29.85 8.37
CA ARG A 726 77.11 -29.36 8.35
C ARG A 726 78.01 -30.19 9.25
N LYS A 727 77.53 -30.71 10.40
CA LYS A 727 78.26 -31.64 11.27
C LYS A 727 78.38 -33.03 10.66
N ALA A 728 77.35 -33.51 9.93
CA ALA A 728 77.45 -34.78 9.23
C ALA A 728 78.42 -34.75 8.02
N ALA A 729 78.56 -33.60 7.35
CA ALA A 729 79.47 -33.43 6.25
C ALA A 729 81.00 -33.30 6.67
N LYS A 730 81.29 -33.19 7.99
CA LYS A 730 82.68 -33.12 8.53
C LYS A 730 83.18 -34.41 9.17
N ARG A 731 82.54 -35.57 8.99
CA ARG A 731 83.08 -36.86 9.40
C ARG A 731 83.94 -37.43 8.29
N PRO A 732 85.18 -37.80 8.53
CA PRO A 732 86.09 -38.40 7.50
C PRO A 732 85.62 -39.85 7.22
N ALA A 733 85.72 -40.23 5.98
CA ALA A 733 85.53 -41.60 5.51
C ALA A 733 86.61 -42.52 6.04
N MET A 734 86.23 -43.56 6.75
CA MET A 734 87.13 -44.68 7.05
C MET A 734 86.55 -45.97 6.50
N GLY A 735 87.30 -46.55 5.59
CA GLY A 735 87.65 -47.91 5.39
C GLY A 735 86.57 -48.95 4.99
N ALA A 736 86.61 -49.37 3.77
CA ALA A 736 86.06 -50.60 3.27
C ALA A 736 86.58 -51.84 4.03
N TRP A 737 85.69 -52.71 4.38
CA TRP A 737 86.07 -54.14 4.46
C TRP A 737 84.92 -55.07 3.95
N THR A 738 85.27 -55.95 3.07
CA THR A 738 84.60 -57.03 2.36
C THR A 738 84.13 -58.14 3.26
N GLY A 739 83.11 -58.90 2.83
CA GLY A 739 82.79 -60.25 3.32
C GLY A 739 81.32 -60.68 3.18
N TYR A 740 81.04 -61.43 2.17
CA TYR A 740 79.97 -62.43 1.99
C TYR A 740 80.19 -63.61 2.96
N PRO A 741 79.27 -64.59 3.18
CA PRO A 741 77.93 -64.90 2.56
C PRO A 741 76.87 -65.53 3.54
N SER A 742 75.67 -65.69 3.00
CA SER A 742 74.69 -66.75 3.08
C SER A 742 74.27 -67.40 4.42
N HIS A 743 72.99 -67.54 4.70
CA HIS A 743 72.17 -68.73 4.71
C HIS A 743 70.80 -68.54 5.29
N ARG A 744 69.78 -68.96 4.53
CA ARG A 744 68.55 -69.70 4.80
C ARG A 744 67.78 -69.50 6.15
N GLY A 745 66.56 -69.17 6.05
CA GLY A 745 65.22 -69.54 6.43
C GLY A 745 64.98 -70.49 7.60
N PRO A 746 63.77 -70.84 8.00
CA PRO A 746 62.42 -70.46 7.63
C PRO A 746 61.52 -70.16 8.85
N GLY A 747 60.32 -69.58 8.61
CA GLY A 747 59.13 -69.40 9.33
C GLY A 747 58.84 -70.16 10.65
N PRO A 748 57.64 -70.01 11.29
CA PRO A 748 56.34 -69.68 10.75
C PRO A 748 55.41 -68.86 11.73
N ASN A 749 54.28 -68.41 11.12
CA ASN A 749 52.93 -68.41 11.62
C ASN A 749 52.40 -67.43 12.72
N GLN A 750 51.33 -66.84 12.30
CA GLN A 750 49.96 -66.66 12.88
C GLN A 750 49.61 -65.31 13.40
N GLY A 751 48.41 -64.91 12.89
CA GLY A 751 47.48 -64.08 13.59
C GLY A 751 46.92 -62.91 12.82
N GLY A 752 45.87 -63.17 12.00
CA GLY A 752 45.13 -62.17 11.31
C GLY A 752 44.16 -61.36 12.16
N TYR A 753 43.83 -60.19 11.70
CA TYR A 753 42.49 -59.59 11.79
C TYR A 753 42.27 -58.68 10.58
N ASN A 754 41.18 -59.01 9.87
CA ASN A 754 40.64 -58.24 8.74
C ASN A 754 39.95 -56.93 9.18
N TYR A 755 40.21 -55.87 8.48
CA TYR A 755 39.28 -54.77 8.32
C TYR A 755 39.09 -54.46 6.85
N PRO A 756 37.82 -54.22 6.40
CA PRO A 756 37.51 -53.97 5.01
C PRO A 756 37.82 -52.54 4.57
N PRO A 757 38.02 -52.30 3.27
CA PRO A 757 38.37 -51.02 2.71
C PRO A 757 37.16 -50.08 2.57
N PRO A 758 37.33 -48.75 2.58
CA PRO A 758 36.26 -47.78 2.36
C PRO A 758 35.84 -47.69 0.89
N PRO A 759 34.57 -47.29 0.61
CA PRO A 759 34.05 -47.23 -0.74
C PRO A 759 34.55 -45.99 -1.53
N PRO A 760 34.47 -46.04 -2.86
CA PRO A 760 35.04 -45.00 -3.71
C PRO A 760 34.18 -43.76 -3.79
N ASN A 761 34.84 -42.62 -3.82
CA ASN A 761 34.29 -41.28 -3.93
C ASN A 761 33.97 -40.97 -5.39
N ASN A 762 32.69 -40.78 -5.72
CA ASN A 762 32.26 -40.34 -7.06
C ASN A 762 32.42 -38.82 -7.18
N GLY A 763 33.39 -38.44 -8.02
CA GLY A 763 33.58 -37.05 -8.41
C GLY A 763 32.46 -36.57 -9.32
N TRP A 764 31.93 -35.39 -9.02
CA TRP A 764 31.11 -34.62 -9.96
C TRP A 764 32.02 -33.69 -10.77
N GLN A 765 32.01 -33.88 -12.07
CA GLN A 765 32.65 -33.01 -13.05
C GLN A 765 31.84 -31.71 -13.19
N GLN A 766 32.51 -30.60 -13.05
CA GLN A 766 32.03 -29.27 -13.48
C GLN A 766 32.18 -29.15 -14.99
N GLU A 767 31.07 -29.10 -15.69
CA GLU A 767 31.01 -28.61 -17.06
C GLU A 767 31.00 -27.07 -17.08
N ARG A 768 32.02 -26.52 -17.71
CA ARG A 768 32.07 -25.09 -18.13
C ARG A 768 31.23 -24.94 -19.39
N SER A 769 30.12 -24.25 -19.37
CA SER A 769 29.49 -23.74 -20.59
C SER A 769 29.92 -22.32 -20.89
N ARG A 770 30.36 -22.14 -22.10
CA ARG A 770 30.82 -20.89 -22.74
C ARG A 770 29.67 -19.95 -22.97
N SER A 771 29.90 -18.66 -22.71
CA SER A 771 29.10 -17.54 -23.18
C SER A 771 29.02 -17.51 -24.71
N MET A 772 27.83 -17.35 -25.26
CA MET A 772 27.62 -16.77 -26.58
C MET A 772 26.84 -15.44 -26.42
N ARG A 773 27.50 -14.37 -26.86
CA ARG A 773 26.85 -13.10 -27.25
C ARG A 773 26.17 -13.33 -28.60
N TYR A 774 24.96 -12.79 -28.76
CA TYR A 774 24.48 -12.14 -29.98
C TYR A 774 23.27 -11.29 -29.63
N ALA A 775 23.35 -10.06 -30.00
CA ALA A 775 22.67 -8.99 -30.71
C ALA A 775 21.39 -8.50 -30.05
#